data_a32a84f8b8f4f8325a00b72c050154b8
#
_entry.id   a32a84f8b8f4f8325a00b72c050154b8
#
_cell.length_a   1.000
_cell.length_b   1.000
_cell.length_c   1.000
_cell.angle_alpha   90.00
_cell.angle_beta   90.00
_cell.angle_gamma   90.00
#
_symmetry.space_group_name_H-M   'P 1'
#
loop_
_entity.id
_entity.type
_entity.pdbx_description
1 polymer ?
#
loop_
_entity_poly.entity_id
_entity_poly.type
_entity_poly.pdbx_seq_one_letter_code
_entity_poly.pdbx_strand_id
1 'polypeptide(L)'
;MKSIVNVFVVMAGLLFFLPAAVPAMPNVAIVTETTETSIYQKMVMDEITTLMAGRGGVAFLEKAVDPHDTDRSVALLSMLMADKSIDCVIGMGALVSDMLIRMKQYPGPAIAAVVVDRKLQGLALTSEGTSGIKNFNYIQSNFDVEKDLRTFQSLYDYSHLAVLLPGVEAAMFHTLYSYFGRTVQTVSPEAGFSFVEIDPGTITQDIPEIPSDVDAVYLLSFFSGQQGQPMEKIIRAVNHRKLPSFAMMGETHVRMGAMAAIAPDRNLDVMARRIAINVLDILEGRDAGTLPVSASTYTENFVVNVETLQTIDYYPGWTELGDARLLNLDKLHQGVALQLKGVILEALERNLDLLTAQTDIRIQEAEAGKAQGALLPQVHLSAGMTHIDENRVKATRNYPARTTLTASAGLSQAVFSDDLLANHAVQKILTASLAYQEEAVLLDTVVTAAQAYIDLLFAMSTQTIQSNNLEVTRKNLEIARKKAAVGAVDASEVSRWESEKAASQIRLNTAYRDLQLARMRLNQVMDRPITRKFSVSDIGLVTGVELMITDPDVYRLLANIKQARRFSDFLVVEADRNMPELKQVQENIRSQERQVLNRKRALFLPDVVLKGSVDKILDERDAWQTTPSNLDHPWSISLTASWPIFTGGADKKDLDQSRYRLQRLQIEQRNLRNQLHLNVRSSLETAAVAAREIALADTRLAAAMKSFEIVQAGYAEGRNSLTDLIDAQDARVSSERAAALAKYQFVLDFLEMERAVGRFYFLESPEEKQAFLHRLNMFMAANPEQ
;
A
#
# COMPACT_ATOMS: atom_id res chain seq x y z
N MET A 1 33.32 25.11 -89.53
CA MET A 1 32.40 23.97 -89.34
C MET A 1 32.12 23.69 -87.84
N LYS A 2 31.55 24.64 -87.16
CA LYS A 2 31.06 24.50 -85.74
C LYS A 2 30.09 25.63 -85.47
N SER A 3 29.01 25.78 -86.27
CA SER A 3 28.04 26.87 -86.04
C SER A 3 26.66 26.67 -86.71
N ILE A 4 26.30 25.41 -87.03
CA ILE A 4 24.98 25.14 -87.69
C ILE A 4 24.18 24.01 -86.95
N VAL A 5 24.70 23.43 -85.79
CA VAL A 5 23.99 22.38 -85.08
C VAL A 5 23.11 22.89 -83.90
N ASN A 6 23.25 24.14 -83.47
CA ASN A 6 22.53 24.69 -82.30
C ASN A 6 21.18 25.42 -82.59
N VAL A 7 20.67 25.42 -83.82
CA VAL A 7 19.38 26.06 -84.06
C VAL A 7 18.19 25.12 -84.27
N PHE A 8 18.44 23.79 -84.38
CA PHE A 8 17.35 22.80 -84.56
C PHE A 8 16.90 22.06 -83.24
N VAL A 9 17.54 22.32 -82.11
CA VAL A 9 17.12 21.74 -80.82
C VAL A 9 16.23 22.67 -80.03
N VAL A 10 16.09 23.90 -80.33
CA VAL A 10 15.25 24.88 -79.59
C VAL A 10 13.80 25.00 -80.17
N MET A 11 13.51 24.42 -81.35
CA MET A 11 12.15 24.48 -81.92
C MET A 11 11.28 23.21 -81.79
N ALA A 12 11.79 22.13 -81.10
CA ALA A 12 11.02 20.91 -80.84
C ALA A 12 10.62 20.77 -79.34
N GLY A 13 10.87 21.81 -78.51
CA GLY A 13 10.60 21.81 -77.05
C GLY A 13 9.39 22.62 -76.63
N LEU A 14 8.54 23.14 -77.53
CA LEU A 14 7.46 24.10 -77.23
C LEU A 14 6.07 23.60 -77.67
N LEU A 15 5.82 22.30 -77.68
CA LEU A 15 4.50 21.74 -77.91
C LEU A 15 4.38 20.49 -77.03
N PHE A 16 3.86 20.61 -75.80
CA PHE A 16 3.19 19.71 -74.90
C PHE A 16 3.49 20.04 -73.45
N PHE A 17 3.21 21.26 -72.99
CA PHE A 17 2.83 21.47 -71.58
C PHE A 17 1.35 21.97 -71.66
N LEU A 18 0.46 20.97 -71.77
CA LEU A 18 -0.89 21.06 -71.19
C LEU A 18 -0.63 21.11 -69.67
N PRO A 19 -1.18 22.08 -68.91
CA PRO A 19 -1.13 22.02 -67.48
C PRO A 19 -1.88 20.73 -67.09
N ALA A 20 -1.18 19.77 -66.49
CA ALA A 20 -1.84 18.70 -65.80
C ALA A 20 -2.82 19.38 -64.84
N ALA A 21 -4.12 19.17 -65.03
CA ALA A 21 -5.14 19.63 -64.12
C ALA A 21 -4.69 19.17 -62.73
N VAL A 22 -4.40 20.11 -61.82
CA VAL A 22 -4.16 19.80 -60.41
C VAL A 22 -5.43 19.09 -60.00
N PRO A 23 -5.36 17.82 -59.58
CA PRO A 23 -6.54 17.12 -59.14
C PRO A 23 -7.19 17.95 -58.04
N ALA A 24 -8.49 18.23 -58.18
CA ALA A 24 -9.24 19.01 -57.20
C ALA A 24 -9.07 18.29 -55.87
N MET A 25 -8.76 19.07 -54.81
CA MET A 25 -8.60 18.52 -53.48
C MET A 25 -9.87 17.76 -53.10
N PRO A 26 -9.80 16.48 -52.70
CA PRO A 26 -10.97 15.69 -52.28
C PRO A 26 -11.73 16.39 -51.16
N ASN A 27 -13.06 16.33 -51.21
CA ASN A 27 -13.94 17.00 -50.25
C ASN A 27 -14.76 15.96 -49.45
N VAL A 28 -14.54 15.88 -48.15
CA VAL A 28 -15.21 14.93 -47.23
C VAL A 28 -16.18 15.69 -46.33
N ALA A 29 -17.47 15.36 -46.42
CA ALA A 29 -18.48 15.96 -45.56
C ALA A 29 -18.56 15.19 -44.24
N ILE A 30 -18.37 15.88 -43.12
CA ILE A 30 -18.56 15.34 -41.77
C ILE A 30 -19.86 15.89 -41.20
N VAL A 31 -20.77 14.99 -40.90
CA VAL A 31 -22.10 15.34 -40.36
C VAL A 31 -22.20 14.90 -38.91
N THR A 32 -22.53 15.82 -38.02
CA THR A 32 -22.56 15.64 -36.57
C THR A 32 -23.93 15.99 -35.98
N GLU A 33 -24.15 15.59 -34.74
CA GLU A 33 -25.37 15.89 -33.96
C GLU A 33 -25.31 17.26 -33.28
N THR A 34 -24.12 17.83 -33.15
CA THR A 34 -23.88 19.11 -32.47
C THR A 34 -22.96 19.99 -33.31
N THR A 35 -22.99 21.28 -33.04
CA THR A 35 -22.05 22.24 -33.67
C THR A 35 -20.65 22.24 -33.03
N GLU A 36 -20.50 21.56 -31.89
CA GLU A 36 -19.21 21.40 -31.22
C GLU A 36 -18.48 20.18 -31.75
N THR A 37 -17.21 20.35 -32.13
CA THR A 37 -16.35 19.27 -32.61
C THR A 37 -16.01 18.31 -31.47
N SER A 38 -16.49 17.07 -31.55
CA SER A 38 -16.18 16.07 -30.56
C SER A 38 -14.72 15.59 -30.65
N ILE A 39 -14.18 15.05 -29.54
CA ILE A 39 -12.83 14.49 -29.52
C ILE A 39 -12.69 13.41 -30.60
N TYR A 40 -13.68 12.55 -30.76
CA TYR A 40 -13.68 11.48 -31.76
C TYR A 40 -13.69 12.02 -33.19
N GLN A 41 -14.49 13.05 -33.46
CA GLN A 41 -14.49 13.74 -34.76
C GLN A 41 -13.09 14.28 -35.08
N LYS A 42 -12.45 14.97 -34.12
CA LYS A 42 -11.09 15.50 -34.30
C LYS A 42 -10.10 14.38 -34.60
N MET A 43 -10.16 13.25 -33.89
CA MET A 43 -9.30 12.09 -34.14
C MET A 43 -9.46 11.55 -35.56
N VAL A 44 -10.70 11.43 -36.06
CA VAL A 44 -10.98 10.98 -37.42
C VAL A 44 -10.40 11.94 -38.45
N MET A 45 -10.61 13.27 -38.27
CA MET A 45 -10.06 14.31 -39.16
C MET A 45 -8.53 14.28 -39.17
N ASP A 46 -7.89 14.15 -38.00
CA ASP A 46 -6.42 14.11 -37.84
C ASP A 46 -5.83 12.85 -38.54
N GLU A 47 -6.46 11.68 -38.40
CA GLU A 47 -6.04 10.46 -39.07
C GLU A 47 -6.21 10.54 -40.59
N ILE A 48 -7.34 11.06 -41.10
CA ILE A 48 -7.55 11.30 -42.55
C ILE A 48 -6.50 12.27 -43.08
N THR A 49 -6.28 13.38 -42.39
CA THR A 49 -5.29 14.40 -42.78
C THR A 49 -3.89 13.80 -42.84
N THR A 50 -3.53 12.97 -41.85
CA THR A 50 -2.22 12.30 -41.81
C THR A 50 -2.02 11.35 -42.98
N LEU A 51 -3.02 10.56 -43.34
CA LEU A 51 -2.96 9.62 -44.48
C LEU A 51 -2.94 10.35 -45.83
N MET A 52 -3.54 11.54 -45.92
CA MET A 52 -3.61 12.35 -47.13
C MET A 52 -2.45 13.36 -47.32
N ALA A 53 -1.58 13.54 -46.29
CA ALA A 53 -0.50 14.54 -46.29
C ALA A 53 0.49 14.40 -47.44
N GLY A 54 0.68 13.19 -48.01
CA GLY A 54 1.53 12.95 -49.20
C GLY A 54 0.78 12.89 -50.52
N ARG A 55 -0.56 13.13 -50.57
CA ARG A 55 -1.44 12.83 -51.71
C ARG A 55 -2.29 14.04 -52.18
N GLY A 56 -1.92 15.25 -51.81
CA GLY A 56 -2.61 16.49 -52.21
C GLY A 56 -3.52 17.10 -51.15
N GLY A 57 -3.65 16.49 -50.00
CA GLY A 57 -4.50 16.95 -48.88
C GLY A 57 -5.98 16.55 -49.01
N VAL A 58 -6.82 17.00 -48.10
CA VAL A 58 -8.27 16.77 -48.05
C VAL A 58 -8.96 18.02 -47.50
N ALA A 59 -10.10 18.40 -48.04
CA ALA A 59 -10.96 19.45 -47.49
C ALA A 59 -12.12 18.82 -46.70
N PHE A 60 -12.48 19.43 -45.59
CA PHE A 60 -13.59 18.98 -44.76
C PHE A 60 -14.76 19.99 -44.83
N LEU A 61 -15.97 19.46 -45.04
CA LEU A 61 -17.22 20.22 -44.96
C LEU A 61 -17.97 19.73 -43.70
N GLU A 62 -17.91 20.51 -42.61
CA GLU A 62 -18.62 20.17 -41.38
C GLU A 62 -20.07 20.70 -41.42
N LYS A 63 -21.02 19.83 -41.07
CA LYS A 63 -22.46 20.11 -40.97
C LYS A 63 -23.01 19.48 -39.70
N ALA A 64 -23.94 20.20 -39.05
CA ALA A 64 -24.71 19.66 -37.93
C ALA A 64 -26.16 19.37 -38.37
N VAL A 65 -26.71 18.25 -37.89
CA VAL A 65 -28.14 17.93 -38.04
C VAL A 65 -28.91 18.38 -36.80
N ASP A 66 -30.21 18.60 -36.98
CA ASP A 66 -31.11 18.85 -35.87
C ASP A 66 -31.60 17.50 -35.33
N PRO A 67 -31.25 17.11 -34.07
CA PRO A 67 -31.69 15.84 -33.50
C PRO A 67 -33.20 15.68 -33.40
N HIS A 68 -33.95 16.79 -33.36
CA HIS A 68 -35.41 16.82 -33.21
C HIS A 68 -36.17 16.84 -34.53
N ASP A 69 -35.47 17.09 -35.67
CA ASP A 69 -36.06 17.12 -37.01
C ASP A 69 -35.40 16.05 -37.92
N THR A 70 -35.84 14.81 -37.74
CA THR A 70 -35.30 13.65 -38.45
C THR A 70 -35.48 13.74 -39.96
N ASP A 71 -36.64 14.25 -40.45
CA ASP A 71 -36.93 14.33 -41.87
C ASP A 71 -36.00 15.32 -42.59
N ARG A 72 -35.78 16.49 -41.99
CA ARG A 72 -34.86 17.48 -42.52
C ARG A 72 -33.41 17.01 -42.46
N SER A 73 -33.04 16.27 -41.41
CA SER A 73 -31.70 15.71 -41.24
C SER A 73 -31.41 14.64 -42.30
N VAL A 74 -32.34 13.72 -42.57
CA VAL A 74 -32.25 12.72 -43.65
C VAL A 74 -32.22 13.37 -45.03
N ALA A 75 -32.99 14.45 -45.22
CA ALA A 75 -32.95 15.23 -46.48
C ALA A 75 -31.58 15.85 -46.70
N LEU A 76 -30.96 16.45 -45.66
CA LEU A 76 -29.61 16.99 -45.72
C LEU A 76 -28.57 15.89 -46.06
N LEU A 77 -28.61 14.73 -45.42
CA LEU A 77 -27.71 13.63 -45.70
C LEU A 77 -27.86 13.17 -47.18
N SER A 78 -29.10 13.05 -47.69
CA SER A 78 -29.37 12.68 -49.05
C SER A 78 -28.86 13.70 -50.07
N MET A 79 -28.99 15.00 -49.77
CA MET A 79 -28.48 16.12 -50.57
C MET A 79 -26.94 16.11 -50.62
N LEU A 80 -26.28 15.92 -49.48
CA LEU A 80 -24.80 15.88 -49.42
C LEU A 80 -24.23 14.69 -50.21
N MET A 81 -24.87 13.50 -50.13
CA MET A 81 -24.48 12.31 -50.90
C MET A 81 -24.75 12.45 -52.39
N ALA A 82 -25.73 13.27 -52.82
CA ALA A 82 -26.06 13.51 -54.21
C ALA A 82 -25.18 14.63 -54.84
N ASP A 83 -24.51 15.43 -54.05
CA ASP A 83 -23.63 16.50 -54.49
C ASP A 83 -22.32 15.92 -55.04
N LYS A 84 -22.08 16.09 -56.34
CA LYS A 84 -20.87 15.62 -57.05
C LYS A 84 -19.59 16.31 -56.61
N SER A 85 -19.66 17.39 -55.82
CA SER A 85 -18.50 18.05 -55.26
C SER A 85 -18.05 17.42 -53.90
N ILE A 86 -18.82 16.48 -53.40
CA ILE A 86 -18.54 15.73 -52.15
C ILE A 86 -18.20 14.30 -52.49
N ASP A 87 -16.98 13.88 -52.14
CA ASP A 87 -16.47 12.54 -52.44
C ASP A 87 -16.91 11.47 -51.45
N CYS A 88 -17.13 11.87 -50.17
CA CYS A 88 -17.59 10.93 -49.13
C CYS A 88 -18.33 11.70 -48.02
N VAL A 89 -19.40 11.10 -47.49
CA VAL A 89 -20.14 11.60 -46.31
C VAL A 89 -19.88 10.71 -45.13
N ILE A 90 -19.43 11.28 -43.99
CA ILE A 90 -19.20 10.57 -42.76
C ILE A 90 -20.24 11.02 -41.73
N GLY A 91 -21.09 10.13 -41.26
CA GLY A 91 -22.00 10.36 -40.13
C GLY A 91 -21.31 10.11 -38.82
N MET A 92 -20.95 11.16 -38.08
CA MET A 92 -20.28 11.11 -36.79
C MET A 92 -21.33 11.21 -35.67
N GLY A 93 -21.28 10.27 -34.76
CA GLY A 93 -22.26 10.15 -33.67
C GLY A 93 -23.31 9.06 -33.92
N ALA A 94 -23.96 8.64 -32.84
CA ALA A 94 -24.87 7.51 -32.88
C ALA A 94 -26.15 7.80 -33.67
N LEU A 95 -26.69 9.05 -33.52
CA LEU A 95 -27.90 9.49 -34.16
C LEU A 95 -27.73 9.61 -35.70
N VAL A 96 -26.69 10.31 -36.12
CA VAL A 96 -26.41 10.49 -37.55
C VAL A 96 -26.09 9.14 -38.21
N SER A 97 -25.32 8.30 -37.52
CA SER A 97 -25.05 6.95 -37.98
C SER A 97 -26.32 6.10 -38.12
N ASP A 98 -27.25 6.18 -37.15
CA ASP A 98 -28.53 5.48 -37.22
C ASP A 98 -29.43 6.01 -38.33
N MET A 99 -29.45 7.33 -38.59
CA MET A 99 -30.13 7.95 -39.73
C MET A 99 -29.58 7.39 -41.05
N LEU A 100 -28.24 7.34 -41.21
CA LEU A 100 -27.61 6.74 -42.39
C LEU A 100 -27.99 5.23 -42.55
N ILE A 101 -27.96 4.46 -41.45
CA ILE A 101 -28.32 3.04 -41.48
C ILE A 101 -29.74 2.80 -41.95
N ARG A 102 -30.68 3.64 -41.58
CA ARG A 102 -32.11 3.51 -41.93
C ARG A 102 -32.42 3.94 -43.38
N MET A 103 -31.46 4.61 -44.06
CA MET A 103 -31.66 4.95 -45.46
C MET A 103 -31.67 3.74 -46.34
N LYS A 104 -32.57 3.72 -47.36
CA LYS A 104 -32.73 2.60 -48.31
C LYS A 104 -31.84 2.73 -49.52
N GLN A 105 -31.33 3.93 -49.81
CA GLN A 105 -30.52 4.22 -51.02
C GLN A 105 -29.42 5.21 -50.68
N TYR A 106 -28.25 4.99 -51.25
CA TYR A 106 -27.06 5.84 -51.04
C TYR A 106 -26.61 6.36 -52.40
N PRO A 107 -26.98 7.64 -52.76
CA PRO A 107 -26.60 8.25 -54.01
C PRO A 107 -25.08 8.45 -54.21
N GLY A 108 -24.34 8.61 -53.11
CA GLY A 108 -22.89 8.71 -53.06
C GLY A 108 -22.32 7.93 -51.87
N PRO A 109 -20.97 7.86 -51.77
CA PRO A 109 -20.33 7.09 -50.69
C PRO A 109 -20.61 7.67 -49.29
N ALA A 110 -21.02 6.80 -48.38
CA ALA A 110 -21.29 7.17 -46.98
C ALA A 110 -20.71 6.15 -46.00
N ILE A 111 -20.25 6.68 -44.87
CA ILE A 111 -19.74 5.91 -43.73
C ILE A 111 -20.52 6.26 -42.48
N ALA A 112 -21.18 5.28 -41.87
CA ALA A 112 -21.70 5.40 -40.49
C ALA A 112 -20.57 5.12 -39.51
N ALA A 113 -20.07 6.17 -38.84
CA ALA A 113 -18.87 6.10 -38.01
C ALA A 113 -19.10 5.45 -36.64
N VAL A 114 -20.36 5.37 -36.16
CA VAL A 114 -20.72 4.82 -34.86
C VAL A 114 -21.87 3.84 -34.98
N VAL A 115 -21.55 2.56 -35.00
CA VAL A 115 -22.54 1.46 -34.90
C VAL A 115 -22.49 0.92 -33.49
N VAL A 116 -23.59 1.05 -32.75
CA VAL A 116 -23.71 0.63 -31.35
C VAL A 116 -23.66 -0.89 -31.25
N ASP A 117 -24.54 -1.56 -31.96
CA ASP A 117 -24.58 -3.00 -32.09
C ASP A 117 -25.14 -3.35 -33.48
N ARG A 118 -24.36 -4.12 -34.25
CA ARG A 118 -24.70 -4.50 -35.62
C ARG A 118 -25.99 -5.31 -35.70
N LYS A 119 -26.18 -6.27 -34.78
CA LYS A 119 -27.36 -7.15 -34.76
C LYS A 119 -28.62 -6.36 -34.40
N LEU A 120 -28.49 -5.44 -33.47
CA LEU A 120 -29.54 -4.56 -33.04
C LEU A 120 -30.03 -3.62 -34.15
N GLN A 121 -29.09 -3.00 -34.85
CA GLN A 121 -29.41 -2.06 -35.95
C GLN A 121 -29.71 -2.75 -37.28
N GLY A 122 -29.78 -4.09 -37.30
CA GLY A 122 -30.17 -4.87 -38.47
C GLY A 122 -29.19 -4.80 -39.63
N LEU A 123 -27.90 -4.49 -39.36
CA LEU A 123 -26.92 -4.34 -40.42
C LEU A 123 -26.41 -5.69 -40.96
N ALA A 124 -26.31 -5.75 -42.28
CA ALA A 124 -25.74 -6.91 -42.96
C ALA A 124 -24.24 -6.98 -42.78
N LEU A 125 -23.71 -8.21 -42.69
CA LEU A 125 -22.29 -8.50 -42.73
C LEU A 125 -22.07 -9.65 -43.71
N THR A 126 -21.27 -9.43 -44.74
CA THR A 126 -20.90 -10.47 -45.69
C THR A 126 -19.87 -11.44 -45.10
N SER A 127 -19.64 -12.58 -45.74
CA SER A 127 -18.58 -13.51 -45.35
C SER A 127 -17.17 -12.90 -45.43
N GLU A 128 -17.00 -11.82 -46.20
CA GLU A 128 -15.75 -11.09 -46.37
C GLU A 128 -15.56 -9.96 -45.34
N GLY A 129 -16.52 -9.79 -44.42
CA GLY A 129 -16.43 -8.75 -43.37
C GLY A 129 -16.74 -7.34 -43.85
N THR A 130 -17.60 -7.21 -44.87
CA THR A 130 -18.02 -5.93 -45.48
C THR A 130 -19.53 -5.70 -45.32
N SER A 131 -20.03 -4.48 -45.57
CA SER A 131 -21.46 -4.19 -45.53
C SER A 131 -22.24 -4.88 -46.65
N GLY A 132 -21.63 -5.07 -47.82
CA GLY A 132 -22.27 -5.57 -49.04
C GLY A 132 -23.31 -4.60 -49.63
N ILE A 133 -23.46 -3.40 -49.12
CA ILE A 133 -24.42 -2.38 -49.54
C ILE A 133 -23.70 -1.32 -50.40
N LYS A 134 -24.08 -1.19 -51.65
CA LYS A 134 -23.43 -0.25 -52.58
C LYS A 134 -23.39 1.15 -52.00
N ASN A 135 -22.23 1.79 -52.08
CA ASN A 135 -21.94 3.14 -51.57
C ASN A 135 -22.12 3.31 -50.07
N PHE A 136 -22.27 2.23 -49.28
CA PHE A 136 -22.46 2.36 -47.85
C PHE A 136 -21.48 1.47 -47.04
N ASN A 137 -20.77 2.09 -46.15
CA ASN A 137 -19.94 1.40 -45.14
C ASN A 137 -20.39 1.80 -43.74
N TYR A 138 -20.08 0.97 -42.79
CA TYR A 138 -20.25 1.29 -41.37
C TYR A 138 -19.06 0.76 -40.57
N ILE A 139 -18.76 1.40 -39.47
CA ILE A 139 -17.71 0.91 -38.57
C ILE A 139 -18.36 0.30 -37.36
N GLN A 140 -18.17 -1.03 -37.24
CA GLN A 140 -18.66 -1.79 -36.10
C GLN A 140 -17.82 -1.45 -34.87
N SER A 141 -18.46 -0.97 -33.82
CA SER A 141 -17.86 -0.85 -32.48
C SER A 141 -17.63 -2.23 -31.88
N ASN A 142 -16.69 -2.33 -30.94
CA ASN A 142 -16.45 -3.55 -30.18
C ASN A 142 -17.33 -3.64 -28.92
N PHE A 143 -18.39 -2.85 -28.83
CA PHE A 143 -19.34 -2.94 -27.75
C PHE A 143 -20.20 -4.19 -27.93
N ASP A 144 -20.30 -5.00 -26.88
CA ASP A 144 -21.12 -6.20 -26.81
C ASP A 144 -21.94 -6.14 -25.52
N VAL A 145 -23.16 -5.61 -25.65
CA VAL A 145 -24.08 -5.41 -24.52
C VAL A 145 -24.44 -6.74 -23.86
N GLU A 146 -24.60 -7.83 -24.60
CA GLU A 146 -24.91 -9.13 -24.02
C GLU A 146 -23.77 -9.60 -23.11
N LYS A 147 -22.54 -9.39 -23.54
CA LYS A 147 -21.36 -9.77 -22.76
C LYS A 147 -21.16 -8.87 -21.55
N ASP A 148 -21.37 -7.56 -21.71
CA ASP A 148 -21.34 -6.62 -20.58
C ASP A 148 -22.33 -7.08 -19.51
N LEU A 149 -23.57 -7.36 -19.89
CA LEU A 149 -24.60 -7.78 -18.96
C LEU A 149 -24.29 -9.13 -18.32
N ARG A 150 -23.75 -10.11 -19.05
CA ARG A 150 -23.30 -11.41 -18.50
C ARG A 150 -22.19 -11.22 -17.48
N THR A 151 -21.20 -10.35 -17.77
CA THR A 151 -20.11 -10.06 -16.82
C THR A 151 -20.64 -9.28 -15.62
N PHE A 152 -21.54 -8.33 -15.83
CA PHE A 152 -22.16 -7.61 -14.74
C PHE A 152 -22.96 -8.54 -13.82
N GLN A 153 -23.79 -9.44 -14.39
CA GLN A 153 -24.52 -10.45 -13.64
C GLN A 153 -23.60 -11.39 -12.85
N SER A 154 -22.47 -11.77 -13.42
CA SER A 154 -21.49 -12.60 -12.70
C SER A 154 -20.80 -11.85 -11.57
N LEU A 155 -20.65 -10.52 -11.68
CA LEU A 155 -20.05 -9.66 -10.68
C LEU A 155 -21.06 -9.28 -9.59
N TYR A 156 -22.30 -9.00 -9.95
CA TYR A 156 -23.38 -8.58 -9.06
C TYR A 156 -24.71 -9.20 -9.56
N ASP A 157 -25.35 -9.99 -8.73
CA ASP A 157 -26.61 -10.66 -9.01
C ASP A 157 -27.77 -9.67 -8.83
N TYR A 158 -28.06 -8.88 -9.88
CA TYR A 158 -29.11 -7.87 -9.87
C TYR A 158 -30.49 -8.47 -10.15
N SER A 159 -31.51 -7.94 -9.49
CA SER A 159 -32.91 -8.27 -9.70
C SER A 159 -33.69 -7.21 -10.52
N HIS A 160 -33.24 -5.96 -10.53
CA HIS A 160 -33.80 -4.89 -11.34
C HIS A 160 -32.73 -3.93 -11.86
N LEU A 161 -32.47 -3.99 -13.16
CA LEU A 161 -31.46 -3.20 -13.83
C LEU A 161 -32.05 -1.91 -14.40
N ALA A 162 -31.52 -0.74 -14.01
CA ALA A 162 -31.78 0.52 -14.71
C ALA A 162 -30.73 0.77 -15.80
N VAL A 163 -31.18 1.04 -17.01
CA VAL A 163 -30.32 1.49 -18.11
C VAL A 163 -30.42 3.01 -18.20
N LEU A 164 -29.35 3.71 -17.86
CA LEU A 164 -29.30 5.17 -17.86
C LEU A 164 -28.84 5.72 -19.20
N LEU A 165 -29.55 6.69 -19.73
CA LEU A 165 -29.21 7.37 -20.97
C LEU A 165 -29.48 8.88 -20.87
N PRO A 166 -28.68 9.72 -21.55
CA PRO A 166 -28.94 11.16 -21.63
C PRO A 166 -30.21 11.45 -22.44
N GLY A 167 -31.06 12.38 -21.99
CA GLY A 167 -32.39 12.62 -22.53
C GLY A 167 -32.44 13.06 -24.00
N VAL A 168 -31.39 13.66 -24.54
CA VAL A 168 -31.30 14.06 -25.95
C VAL A 168 -31.29 12.84 -26.88
N GLU A 169 -30.86 11.69 -26.42
CA GLU A 169 -30.71 10.46 -27.19
C GLU A 169 -31.93 9.51 -27.04
N ALA A 170 -32.84 9.80 -26.14
CA ALA A 170 -33.98 8.93 -25.81
C ALA A 170 -34.91 8.66 -26.98
N ALA A 171 -35.13 9.65 -27.86
CA ALA A 171 -36.00 9.51 -29.05
C ALA A 171 -35.49 8.44 -30.06
N MET A 172 -34.20 8.12 -30.07
CA MET A 172 -33.59 7.07 -30.91
C MET A 172 -33.89 5.66 -30.43
N PHE A 173 -34.19 5.50 -29.14
CA PHE A 173 -33.99 4.25 -28.46
C PHE A 173 -35.23 3.36 -28.32
N HIS A 174 -36.37 3.70 -28.94
CA HIS A 174 -37.51 2.79 -28.97
C HIS A 174 -37.18 1.38 -29.53
N THR A 175 -36.25 1.30 -30.46
CA THR A 175 -35.75 0.02 -31.00
C THR A 175 -34.79 -0.66 -29.99
N LEU A 176 -34.01 0.12 -29.26
CA LEU A 176 -33.08 -0.35 -28.24
C LEU A 176 -33.83 -0.94 -27.04
N TYR A 177 -34.97 -0.36 -26.65
CA TYR A 177 -35.75 -0.84 -25.53
C TYR A 177 -36.10 -2.33 -25.67
N SER A 178 -36.62 -2.74 -26.83
CA SER A 178 -36.98 -4.15 -27.10
C SER A 178 -35.75 -5.06 -27.17
N TYR A 179 -34.59 -4.55 -27.56
CA TYR A 179 -33.35 -5.30 -27.59
C TYR A 179 -32.78 -5.48 -26.20
N PHE A 180 -32.61 -4.42 -25.43
CA PHE A 180 -32.13 -4.51 -24.05
C PHE A 180 -33.05 -5.40 -23.22
N GLY A 181 -34.37 -5.27 -23.35
CA GLY A 181 -35.31 -6.15 -22.66
C GLY A 181 -35.10 -7.63 -22.99
N ARG A 182 -34.95 -7.98 -24.26
CA ARG A 182 -34.65 -9.37 -24.66
C ARG A 182 -33.29 -9.82 -24.19
N THR A 183 -32.28 -8.94 -24.22
CA THR A 183 -30.91 -9.27 -23.78
C THR A 183 -30.89 -9.49 -22.28
N VAL A 184 -31.50 -8.62 -21.48
CA VAL A 184 -31.62 -8.79 -20.02
C VAL A 184 -32.36 -10.09 -19.70
N GLN A 185 -33.51 -10.37 -20.36
CA GLN A 185 -34.24 -11.65 -20.18
C GLN A 185 -33.43 -12.87 -20.58
N THR A 186 -32.53 -12.76 -21.57
CA THR A 186 -31.65 -13.87 -21.99
C THR A 186 -30.55 -14.11 -20.98
N VAL A 187 -29.99 -13.03 -20.37
CA VAL A 187 -28.89 -13.11 -19.42
C VAL A 187 -29.39 -13.40 -18.00
N SER A 188 -30.47 -12.75 -17.59
CA SER A 188 -31.10 -12.84 -16.26
C SER A 188 -32.59 -12.95 -16.42
N PRO A 189 -33.17 -14.18 -16.61
CA PRO A 189 -34.59 -14.40 -16.97
C PRO A 189 -35.57 -13.84 -15.93
N GLU A 190 -35.16 -13.75 -14.67
CA GLU A 190 -35.98 -13.27 -13.57
C GLU A 190 -35.79 -11.77 -13.26
N ALA A 191 -34.82 -11.12 -13.90
CA ALA A 191 -34.54 -9.70 -13.64
C ALA A 191 -35.48 -8.76 -14.40
N GLY A 192 -35.99 -7.76 -13.67
CA GLY A 192 -36.67 -6.61 -14.27
C GLY A 192 -35.68 -5.64 -14.91
N PHE A 193 -36.16 -4.81 -15.83
CA PHE A 193 -35.33 -3.71 -16.31
C PHE A 193 -36.16 -2.46 -16.62
N SER A 194 -35.56 -1.27 -16.52
CA SER A 194 -36.18 0.00 -16.87
C SER A 194 -35.18 0.89 -17.59
N PHE A 195 -35.66 1.68 -18.56
CA PHE A 195 -34.92 2.79 -19.10
C PHE A 195 -35.16 4.06 -18.28
N VAL A 196 -34.11 4.77 -17.94
CA VAL A 196 -34.18 6.02 -17.20
C VAL A 196 -33.48 7.10 -18.00
N GLU A 197 -34.30 8.06 -18.47
CA GLU A 197 -33.79 9.26 -19.16
C GLU A 197 -33.29 10.25 -18.13
N ILE A 198 -32.07 10.77 -18.33
CA ILE A 198 -31.45 11.71 -17.41
C ILE A 198 -31.12 13.00 -18.11
N ASP A 199 -31.54 14.13 -17.55
CA ASP A 199 -31.02 15.43 -17.90
C ASP A 199 -29.83 15.78 -17.00
N PRO A 200 -28.60 15.84 -17.54
CA PRO A 200 -27.41 16.17 -16.76
C PRO A 200 -27.47 17.54 -16.08
N GLY A 201 -28.32 18.45 -16.60
CA GLY A 201 -28.54 19.78 -16.02
C GLY A 201 -29.32 19.78 -14.71
N THR A 202 -30.15 18.76 -14.48
CA THR A 202 -31.01 18.63 -13.29
C THR A 202 -30.39 17.84 -12.16
N ILE A 203 -29.28 17.13 -12.40
CA ILE A 203 -28.63 16.29 -11.39
C ILE A 203 -27.98 17.14 -10.31
N THR A 204 -28.39 16.90 -9.08
CA THR A 204 -27.77 17.45 -7.86
C THR A 204 -26.90 16.39 -7.17
N GLN A 205 -27.37 15.80 -6.06
CA GLN A 205 -26.72 14.68 -5.36
C GLN A 205 -27.42 13.34 -5.60
N ASP A 206 -28.59 13.36 -6.20
CA ASP A 206 -29.41 12.18 -6.47
C ASP A 206 -30.00 12.27 -7.89
N ILE A 207 -30.48 11.13 -8.38
CA ILE A 207 -31.18 10.97 -9.64
C ILE A 207 -32.60 10.48 -9.31
N PRO A 208 -33.55 11.41 -9.12
CA PRO A 208 -34.90 11.04 -8.68
C PRO A 208 -35.63 10.12 -9.67
N GLU A 209 -35.24 10.17 -10.95
CA GLU A 209 -35.82 9.39 -12.04
C GLU A 209 -35.53 7.88 -11.92
N ILE A 210 -34.49 7.48 -11.15
CA ILE A 210 -34.23 6.04 -10.92
C ILE A 210 -35.22 5.49 -9.91
N PRO A 211 -36.05 4.49 -10.27
CA PRO A 211 -36.98 3.87 -9.35
C PRO A 211 -36.32 3.31 -8.09
N SER A 212 -37.10 3.23 -7.00
CA SER A 212 -36.58 2.78 -5.70
C SER A 212 -36.31 1.28 -5.61
N ASP A 213 -36.88 0.49 -6.52
CA ASP A 213 -36.72 -0.96 -6.64
C ASP A 213 -35.52 -1.37 -7.53
N VAL A 214 -34.83 -0.38 -8.11
CA VAL A 214 -33.62 -0.62 -8.91
C VAL A 214 -32.46 -0.94 -7.97
N ASP A 215 -31.75 -2.03 -8.24
CA ASP A 215 -30.59 -2.48 -7.46
C ASP A 215 -29.26 -2.50 -8.26
N ALA A 216 -29.31 -2.24 -9.59
CA ALA A 216 -28.11 -2.11 -10.42
C ALA A 216 -28.34 -1.12 -11.58
N VAL A 217 -27.24 -0.55 -12.09
CA VAL A 217 -27.26 0.48 -13.12
C VAL A 217 -26.31 0.14 -14.26
N TYR A 218 -26.83 0.12 -15.50
CA TYR A 218 -26.00 0.08 -16.71
C TYR A 218 -25.90 1.48 -17.34
N LEU A 219 -24.66 1.96 -17.45
CA LEU A 219 -24.36 3.29 -17.96
C LEU A 219 -24.18 3.24 -19.48
N LEU A 220 -25.21 3.63 -20.19
CA LEU A 220 -25.20 3.75 -21.62
C LEU A 220 -24.79 5.16 -21.98
N SER A 221 -23.64 5.35 -22.61
CA SER A 221 -23.17 6.67 -23.04
C SER A 221 -22.80 6.61 -24.50
N PHE A 222 -23.45 7.43 -25.28
CA PHE A 222 -23.08 7.68 -26.65
C PHE A 222 -22.39 9.05 -26.71
N PHE A 223 -21.41 9.16 -27.56
CA PHE A 223 -20.48 10.23 -27.88
C PHE A 223 -21.10 11.65 -27.99
N SER A 224 -21.99 12.05 -27.08
CA SER A 224 -22.49 13.42 -27.03
C SER A 224 -21.33 14.35 -26.67
N GLY A 225 -21.09 15.34 -27.49
CA GLY A 225 -19.92 16.23 -27.53
C GLY A 225 -19.67 17.13 -26.32
N GLN A 226 -20.32 16.88 -25.19
CA GLN A 226 -20.05 17.63 -23.97
C GLN A 226 -18.89 16.98 -23.20
N GLN A 227 -17.84 17.78 -22.96
CA GLN A 227 -16.68 17.39 -22.13
C GLN A 227 -17.12 16.68 -20.86
N GLY A 228 -16.63 15.49 -20.59
CA GLY A 228 -16.84 14.52 -19.51
C GLY A 228 -17.53 14.86 -18.18
N GLN A 229 -17.79 16.12 -17.88
CA GLN A 229 -18.42 16.59 -16.64
C GLN A 229 -19.86 16.06 -16.38
N PRO A 230 -20.74 15.92 -17.38
CA PRO A 230 -22.09 15.39 -17.13
C PRO A 230 -22.08 13.93 -16.66
N MET A 231 -21.26 13.08 -17.28
CA MET A 231 -21.16 11.65 -16.92
C MET A 231 -20.57 11.45 -15.53
N GLU A 232 -19.59 12.25 -15.14
CA GLU A 232 -19.02 12.20 -13.80
C GLU A 232 -20.07 12.54 -12.72
N LYS A 233 -20.96 13.50 -12.98
CA LYS A 233 -22.09 13.82 -12.08
C LYS A 233 -23.07 12.66 -11.96
N ILE A 234 -23.42 12.01 -13.06
CA ILE A 234 -24.29 10.84 -13.09
C ILE A 234 -23.68 9.72 -12.25
N ILE A 235 -22.42 9.38 -12.50
CA ILE A 235 -21.70 8.33 -11.78
C ILE A 235 -21.64 8.62 -10.29
N ARG A 236 -21.35 9.86 -9.90
CA ARG A 236 -21.34 10.27 -8.49
C ARG A 236 -22.71 10.10 -7.81
N ALA A 237 -23.78 10.47 -8.49
CA ALA A 237 -25.14 10.35 -7.95
C ALA A 237 -25.56 8.86 -7.83
N VAL A 238 -25.19 8.00 -8.78
CA VAL A 238 -25.38 6.54 -8.71
C VAL A 238 -24.64 5.96 -7.50
N ASN A 239 -23.37 6.37 -7.31
CA ASN A 239 -22.57 5.92 -6.17
C ASN A 239 -23.13 6.41 -4.83
N HIS A 240 -23.70 7.63 -4.77
CA HIS A 240 -24.34 8.16 -3.58
C HIS A 240 -25.55 7.31 -3.16
N ARG A 241 -26.29 6.75 -4.11
CA ARG A 241 -27.38 5.78 -3.87
C ARG A 241 -26.88 4.36 -3.56
N LYS A 242 -25.56 4.14 -3.54
CA LYS A 242 -24.91 2.83 -3.35
C LYS A 242 -25.34 1.79 -4.39
N LEU A 243 -25.59 2.20 -5.62
CA LEU A 243 -25.97 1.29 -6.69
C LEU A 243 -24.73 0.79 -7.45
N PRO A 244 -24.53 -0.53 -7.58
CA PRO A 244 -23.54 -1.11 -8.47
C PRO A 244 -23.77 -0.62 -9.89
N SER A 245 -22.68 -0.24 -10.60
CA SER A 245 -22.77 0.31 -11.93
C SER A 245 -21.81 -0.37 -12.91
N PHE A 246 -22.29 -0.63 -14.12
CA PHE A 246 -21.47 -1.17 -15.20
C PHE A 246 -21.50 -0.21 -16.39
N ALA A 247 -20.33 0.11 -16.95
CA ALA A 247 -20.19 1.15 -17.96
C ALA A 247 -19.84 0.58 -19.34
N MET A 248 -20.62 0.96 -20.37
CA MET A 248 -20.38 0.59 -21.75
C MET A 248 -19.05 1.13 -22.31
N MET A 249 -18.64 2.33 -21.90
CA MET A 249 -17.46 3.04 -22.45
C MET A 249 -16.12 2.63 -21.85
N GLY A 250 -16.06 1.53 -21.13
CA GLY A 250 -14.80 0.94 -20.67
C GLY A 250 -14.13 1.71 -19.54
N GLU A 251 -12.79 1.63 -19.50
CA GLU A 251 -11.96 2.15 -18.42
C GLU A 251 -12.16 3.65 -18.17
N THR A 252 -12.48 4.44 -19.17
CA THR A 252 -12.71 5.89 -19.03
C THR A 252 -13.79 6.18 -17.98
N HIS A 253 -14.93 5.50 -18.05
CA HIS A 253 -16.01 5.69 -17.07
C HIS A 253 -15.68 5.06 -15.71
N VAL A 254 -14.92 3.94 -15.70
CA VAL A 254 -14.44 3.33 -14.45
C VAL A 254 -13.49 4.26 -13.72
N ARG A 255 -12.63 5.00 -14.44
CA ARG A 255 -11.78 6.06 -13.85
C ARG A 255 -12.58 7.24 -13.29
N MET A 256 -13.75 7.55 -13.90
CA MET A 256 -14.68 8.58 -13.40
C MET A 256 -15.47 8.12 -12.17
N GLY A 257 -15.38 6.82 -11.82
CA GLY A 257 -16.04 6.25 -10.63
C GLY A 257 -17.12 5.21 -10.90
N ALA A 258 -17.37 4.76 -12.15
CA ALA A 258 -18.21 3.60 -12.39
C ALA A 258 -17.59 2.34 -11.76
N MET A 259 -18.42 1.37 -11.32
CA MET A 259 -17.91 0.20 -10.63
C MET A 259 -17.09 -0.71 -11.54
N ALA A 260 -17.57 -1.02 -12.74
CA ALA A 260 -16.90 -1.95 -13.65
C ALA A 260 -17.19 -1.68 -15.12
N ALA A 261 -16.34 -2.22 -16.02
CA ALA A 261 -16.51 -2.24 -17.47
C ALA A 261 -15.61 -3.30 -18.12
N ILE A 262 -15.90 -3.67 -19.39
CA ILE A 262 -15.07 -4.61 -20.18
C ILE A 262 -14.43 -3.94 -21.39
N ALA A 263 -15.00 -2.87 -21.93
CA ALA A 263 -14.56 -2.30 -23.19
C ALA A 263 -13.13 -1.76 -23.13
N PRO A 264 -12.32 -1.94 -24.17
CA PRO A 264 -10.95 -1.44 -24.20
C PRO A 264 -10.88 0.08 -24.35
N ASP A 265 -9.91 0.75 -23.69
CA ASP A 265 -9.70 2.19 -23.66
C ASP A 265 -9.40 2.84 -25.03
N ARG A 266 -8.84 2.11 -25.98
CA ARG A 266 -8.39 2.60 -27.27
C ARG A 266 -9.32 2.28 -28.43
N ASN A 267 -10.59 2.00 -28.14
CA ASN A 267 -11.56 1.66 -29.19
C ASN A 267 -11.72 2.80 -30.21
N LEU A 268 -11.73 4.05 -29.74
CA LEU A 268 -11.90 5.22 -30.59
C LEU A 268 -10.72 5.46 -31.54
N ASP A 269 -9.48 5.32 -31.11
CA ASP A 269 -8.28 5.49 -31.96
C ASP A 269 -8.30 4.56 -33.16
N VAL A 270 -8.68 3.32 -32.92
CA VAL A 270 -8.66 2.29 -33.94
C VAL A 270 -9.85 2.40 -34.87
N MET A 271 -10.99 2.80 -34.34
CA MET A 271 -12.16 3.13 -35.17
C MET A 271 -11.84 4.33 -36.06
N ALA A 272 -11.26 5.40 -35.53
CA ALA A 272 -10.83 6.60 -36.31
C ALA A 272 -9.87 6.21 -37.43
N ARG A 273 -8.86 5.40 -37.13
CA ARG A 273 -7.90 4.92 -38.14
C ARG A 273 -8.56 4.03 -39.21
N ARG A 274 -9.52 3.15 -38.83
CA ARG A 274 -10.27 2.35 -39.82
C ARG A 274 -11.12 3.26 -40.73
N ILE A 275 -11.82 4.25 -40.17
CA ILE A 275 -12.57 5.23 -40.95
C ILE A 275 -11.64 5.92 -41.96
N ALA A 276 -10.49 6.41 -41.50
CA ALA A 276 -9.53 7.09 -42.33
C ALA A 276 -9.02 6.21 -43.48
N ILE A 277 -8.71 4.95 -43.25
CA ILE A 277 -8.34 3.98 -44.28
C ILE A 277 -9.49 3.78 -45.28
N ASN A 278 -10.72 3.57 -44.80
CA ASN A 278 -11.87 3.36 -45.66
C ASN A 278 -12.18 4.64 -46.50
N VAL A 279 -12.03 5.82 -45.91
CA VAL A 279 -12.14 7.10 -46.68
C VAL A 279 -11.08 7.13 -47.79
N LEU A 280 -9.83 6.81 -47.49
CA LEU A 280 -8.76 6.77 -48.49
C LEU A 280 -9.09 5.82 -49.63
N ASP A 281 -9.56 4.61 -49.32
CA ASP A 281 -9.97 3.61 -50.32
C ASP A 281 -11.14 4.12 -51.18
N ILE A 282 -12.12 4.84 -50.60
CA ILE A 282 -13.21 5.48 -51.33
C ILE A 282 -12.70 6.56 -52.28
N LEU A 283 -11.79 7.40 -51.81
CA LEU A 283 -11.17 8.49 -52.61
C LEU A 283 -10.32 7.90 -53.77
N GLU A 284 -9.83 6.66 -53.62
CA GLU A 284 -9.15 5.90 -54.67
C GLU A 284 -10.15 5.18 -55.65
N GLY A 285 -11.45 5.35 -55.44
CA GLY A 285 -12.50 4.84 -56.34
C GLY A 285 -13.05 3.44 -55.98
N ARG A 286 -12.77 2.92 -54.77
CA ARG A 286 -13.39 1.66 -54.29
C ARG A 286 -14.82 1.90 -53.80
N ASP A 287 -15.71 0.95 -54.02
CA ASP A 287 -17.07 1.00 -53.48
C ASP A 287 -17.05 0.86 -51.96
N ALA A 288 -17.69 1.79 -51.25
CA ALA A 288 -17.80 1.77 -49.80
C ALA A 288 -18.36 0.43 -49.24
N GLY A 289 -19.28 -0.21 -50.00
CA GLY A 289 -19.88 -1.48 -49.63
C GLY A 289 -18.95 -2.67 -49.64
N THR A 290 -17.78 -2.56 -50.26
CA THR A 290 -16.76 -3.62 -50.36
C THR A 290 -15.65 -3.45 -49.31
N LEU A 291 -15.70 -2.39 -48.49
CA LEU A 291 -14.67 -2.09 -47.51
C LEU A 291 -14.94 -2.77 -46.16
N PRO A 292 -13.88 -3.15 -45.40
CA PRO A 292 -14.06 -3.79 -44.12
C PRO A 292 -14.82 -2.91 -43.12
N VAL A 293 -15.75 -3.53 -42.38
CA VAL A 293 -16.55 -2.86 -41.35
C VAL A 293 -16.00 -3.03 -39.95
N SER A 294 -15.10 -3.98 -39.68
CA SER A 294 -14.50 -4.18 -38.38
C SER A 294 -13.21 -3.40 -38.23
N ALA A 295 -13.03 -2.80 -37.09
CA ALA A 295 -11.84 -2.03 -36.77
C ALA A 295 -10.63 -2.84 -36.33
N SER A 296 -10.71 -4.08 -36.02
CA SER A 296 -9.79 -5.16 -35.68
C SER A 296 -10.25 -5.93 -34.43
N THR A 297 -9.68 -7.12 -34.20
CA THR A 297 -9.97 -7.92 -32.99
C THR A 297 -9.24 -7.32 -31.78
N TYR A 298 -9.99 -6.95 -30.74
CA TYR A 298 -9.44 -6.46 -29.45
C TYR A 298 -9.53 -7.51 -28.36
N THR A 299 -8.58 -7.42 -27.44
CA THR A 299 -8.67 -8.06 -26.15
C THR A 299 -9.51 -7.22 -25.22
N GLU A 300 -10.46 -7.86 -24.62
CA GLU A 300 -11.28 -7.28 -23.57
C GLU A 300 -10.45 -6.99 -22.33
N ASN A 301 -10.72 -5.88 -21.72
CA ASN A 301 -10.07 -5.45 -20.50
C ASN A 301 -11.15 -5.28 -19.42
N PHE A 302 -11.39 -6.34 -18.66
CA PHE A 302 -12.30 -6.26 -17.52
C PHE A 302 -11.66 -5.41 -16.43
N VAL A 303 -12.29 -4.28 -16.12
CA VAL A 303 -11.76 -3.27 -15.20
C VAL A 303 -12.77 -3.03 -14.09
N VAL A 304 -12.29 -2.97 -12.83
CA VAL A 304 -13.12 -2.72 -11.65
C VAL A 304 -12.49 -1.60 -10.81
N ASN A 305 -13.31 -0.66 -10.36
CA ASN A 305 -12.89 0.45 -9.50
C ASN A 305 -13.09 0.06 -8.04
N VAL A 306 -12.00 -0.15 -7.33
CA VAL A 306 -12.04 -0.59 -5.94
C VAL A 306 -12.50 0.53 -4.97
N GLU A 307 -12.21 1.79 -5.28
CA GLU A 307 -12.73 2.96 -4.53
C GLU A 307 -14.26 3.00 -4.59
N THR A 308 -14.82 2.72 -5.77
CA THR A 308 -16.28 2.65 -5.96
C THR A 308 -16.88 1.47 -5.19
N LEU A 309 -16.28 0.29 -5.24
CA LEU A 309 -16.74 -0.87 -4.45
C LEU A 309 -16.89 -0.53 -2.97
N GLN A 310 -15.92 0.21 -2.39
CA GLN A 310 -16.00 0.66 -1.01
C GLN A 310 -17.09 1.72 -0.79
N THR A 311 -17.22 2.66 -1.73
CA THR A 311 -18.21 3.74 -1.63
C THR A 311 -19.64 3.19 -1.60
N ILE A 312 -19.90 2.17 -2.42
CA ILE A 312 -21.22 1.50 -2.49
C ILE A 312 -21.39 0.38 -1.44
N ASP A 313 -20.32 0.09 -0.66
CA ASP A 313 -20.29 -0.97 0.37
C ASP A 313 -20.53 -2.37 -0.21
N TYR A 314 -19.99 -2.64 -1.39
CA TYR A 314 -20.08 -3.92 -2.08
C TYR A 314 -18.69 -4.56 -2.27
N TYR A 315 -18.57 -5.85 -1.95
CA TYR A 315 -17.30 -6.59 -2.01
C TYR A 315 -17.51 -7.90 -2.77
N PRO A 316 -17.26 -7.93 -4.09
CA PRO A 316 -17.35 -9.17 -4.88
C PRO A 316 -16.32 -10.20 -4.40
N GLY A 317 -16.60 -11.47 -4.62
CA GLY A 317 -15.68 -12.55 -4.28
C GLY A 317 -14.37 -12.48 -5.09
N TRP A 318 -13.33 -13.13 -4.60
CA TRP A 318 -12.04 -13.18 -5.31
C TRP A 318 -12.11 -13.88 -6.66
N THR A 319 -13.06 -14.79 -6.84
CA THR A 319 -13.29 -15.52 -8.08
C THR A 319 -13.80 -14.58 -9.17
N GLU A 320 -14.72 -13.69 -8.83
CA GLU A 320 -15.31 -12.70 -9.72
C GLU A 320 -14.30 -11.63 -10.12
N LEU A 321 -13.39 -11.27 -9.21
CA LEU A 321 -12.32 -10.31 -9.45
C LEU A 321 -11.09 -10.90 -10.14
N GLY A 322 -11.01 -12.23 -10.28
CA GLY A 322 -9.80 -12.92 -10.73
C GLY A 322 -9.29 -12.47 -12.10
N ASP A 323 -10.18 -12.09 -13.01
CA ASP A 323 -9.83 -11.55 -14.33
C ASP A 323 -9.86 -10.02 -14.41
N ALA A 324 -10.29 -9.32 -13.36
CA ALA A 324 -10.41 -7.89 -13.34
C ALA A 324 -9.05 -7.20 -13.19
N ARG A 325 -8.87 -6.08 -13.89
CA ARG A 325 -7.84 -5.09 -13.58
C ARG A 325 -8.42 -4.12 -12.56
N LEU A 326 -7.81 -4.05 -11.39
CA LEU A 326 -8.28 -3.22 -10.29
C LEU A 326 -7.72 -1.79 -10.41
N LEU A 327 -8.59 -0.79 -10.42
CA LEU A 327 -8.22 0.63 -10.43
C LEU A 327 -8.41 1.27 -9.05
N ASN A 328 -7.70 2.38 -8.80
CA ASN A 328 -7.80 3.20 -7.59
C ASN A 328 -7.53 2.45 -6.27
N LEU A 329 -6.67 1.44 -6.32
CA LEU A 329 -6.25 0.70 -5.14
C LEU A 329 -5.52 1.56 -4.11
N ASP A 330 -4.76 2.53 -4.56
CA ASP A 330 -4.03 3.52 -3.77
C ASP A 330 -4.97 4.47 -3.01
N LYS A 331 -6.13 4.80 -3.57
CA LYS A 331 -7.15 5.63 -2.93
C LYS A 331 -7.95 4.92 -1.82
N LEU A 332 -7.81 3.61 -1.68
CA LEU A 332 -8.37 2.84 -0.57
C LEU A 332 -7.96 3.36 0.82
N HIS A 333 -6.98 4.25 0.88
CA HIS A 333 -6.23 4.62 2.06
C HIS A 333 -6.23 6.13 2.30
N GLN A 334 -7.37 6.80 2.09
CA GLN A 334 -7.55 8.20 2.52
C GLN A 334 -7.55 8.25 4.05
N GLY A 335 -6.40 8.57 4.62
CA GLY A 335 -6.14 8.78 6.03
C GLY A 335 -4.97 9.76 6.17
N VAL A 336 -4.62 10.12 7.42
CA VAL A 336 -3.41 10.92 7.69
C VAL A 336 -2.21 10.21 7.06
N ALA A 337 -1.49 10.91 6.18
CA ALA A 337 -0.28 10.39 5.58
C ALA A 337 0.81 10.24 6.67
N LEU A 338 1.19 9.01 6.97
CA LEU A 338 2.24 8.70 7.92
C LEU A 338 3.60 8.80 7.24
N GLN A 339 4.53 9.46 7.91
CA GLN A 339 5.95 9.48 7.57
C GLN A 339 6.72 8.62 8.57
N LEU A 340 7.87 8.08 8.19
CA LEU A 340 8.68 7.21 9.05
C LEU A 340 8.96 7.85 10.41
N LYS A 341 9.40 9.11 10.44
CA LYS A 341 9.63 9.84 11.70
C LYS A 341 8.37 9.93 12.57
N GLY A 342 7.22 10.21 11.96
CA GLY A 342 5.94 10.28 12.68
C GLY A 342 5.52 8.93 13.27
N VAL A 343 5.75 7.85 12.55
CA VAL A 343 5.50 6.47 13.02
C VAL A 343 6.38 6.12 14.21
N ILE A 344 7.69 6.45 14.13
CA ILE A 344 8.62 6.20 15.23
C ILE A 344 8.22 6.99 16.48
N LEU A 345 7.91 8.29 16.34
CA LEU A 345 7.49 9.10 17.47
C LEU A 345 6.20 8.61 18.13
N GLU A 346 5.21 8.19 17.31
CA GLU A 346 3.98 7.62 17.86
C GLU A 346 4.21 6.25 18.52
N ALA A 347 5.09 5.42 17.96
CA ALA A 347 5.47 4.16 18.60
C ALA A 347 6.17 4.42 19.95
N LEU A 348 7.08 5.38 20.04
CA LEU A 348 7.74 5.75 21.31
C LEU A 348 6.75 6.28 22.36
N GLU A 349 5.63 6.86 21.96
CA GLU A 349 4.58 7.34 22.87
C GLU A 349 3.65 6.22 23.35
N ARG A 350 3.38 5.20 22.52
CA ARG A 350 2.26 4.25 22.72
C ARG A 350 2.66 2.79 22.76
N ASN A 351 3.88 2.43 22.35
CA ASN A 351 4.27 1.02 22.25
C ASN A 351 4.14 0.30 23.59
N LEU A 352 3.50 -0.86 23.59
CA LEU A 352 3.17 -1.60 24.81
C LEU A 352 4.41 -2.18 25.50
N ASP A 353 5.46 -2.55 24.76
CA ASP A 353 6.69 -3.07 25.35
C ASP A 353 7.41 -1.96 26.13
N LEU A 354 7.43 -0.72 25.59
CA LEU A 354 8.00 0.43 26.28
C LEU A 354 7.18 0.82 27.51
N LEU A 355 5.85 0.83 27.42
CA LEU A 355 4.97 1.07 28.57
C LEU A 355 5.13 -0.01 29.67
N THR A 356 5.38 -1.26 29.25
CA THR A 356 5.68 -2.35 30.17
C THR A 356 7.00 -2.07 30.90
N ALA A 357 8.06 -1.72 30.19
CA ALA A 357 9.36 -1.38 30.80
C ALA A 357 9.26 -0.19 31.79
N GLN A 358 8.48 0.84 31.45
CA GLN A 358 8.19 1.96 32.37
C GLN A 358 7.42 1.52 33.61
N THR A 359 6.51 0.56 33.44
CA THR A 359 5.75 0.00 34.57
C THR A 359 6.64 -0.83 35.48
N ASP A 360 7.60 -1.57 34.92
CA ASP A 360 8.59 -2.34 35.69
C ASP A 360 9.46 -1.42 36.57
N ILE A 361 9.82 -0.23 36.09
CA ILE A 361 10.52 0.78 36.91
C ILE A 361 9.65 1.19 38.11
N ARG A 362 8.35 1.47 37.90
CA ARG A 362 7.43 1.84 38.99
C ARG A 362 7.25 0.70 40.01
N ILE A 363 7.19 -0.55 39.54
CA ILE A 363 7.18 -1.72 40.42
C ILE A 363 8.45 -1.76 41.28
N GLN A 364 9.59 -1.56 40.65
CA GLN A 364 10.89 -1.55 41.35
C GLN A 364 11.03 -0.39 42.33
N GLU A 365 10.50 0.80 41.99
CA GLU A 365 10.43 1.94 42.91
C GLU A 365 9.58 1.62 44.14
N ALA A 366 8.47 0.92 43.95
CA ALA A 366 7.62 0.47 45.04
C ALA A 366 8.34 -0.59 45.92
N GLU A 367 9.13 -1.50 45.34
CA GLU A 367 9.97 -2.44 46.09
C GLU A 367 11.09 -1.71 46.87
N ALA A 368 11.70 -0.68 46.29
CA ALA A 368 12.65 0.15 46.98
C ALA A 368 12.01 0.93 48.15
N GLY A 369 10.78 1.45 47.95
CA GLY A 369 9.98 2.10 49.02
C GLY A 369 9.59 1.09 50.12
N LYS A 370 9.25 -0.12 49.78
CA LYS A 370 8.97 -1.21 50.73
C LYS A 370 10.22 -1.60 51.53
N ALA A 371 11.39 -1.66 50.85
CA ALA A 371 12.67 -1.87 51.55
C ALA A 371 13.03 -0.74 52.49
N GLN A 372 12.74 0.53 52.11
CA GLN A 372 12.86 1.66 52.98
C GLN A 372 11.90 1.60 54.18
N GLY A 373 10.64 1.20 53.93
CA GLY A 373 9.61 0.99 54.97
C GLY A 373 10.07 0.00 56.06
N ALA A 374 10.84 -1.02 55.69
CA ALA A 374 11.39 -1.98 56.66
C ALA A 374 12.40 -1.36 57.67
N LEU A 375 12.95 -0.21 57.36
CA LEU A 375 13.82 0.56 58.27
C LEU A 375 13.04 1.45 59.24
N LEU A 376 11.75 1.66 59.00
CA LEU A 376 10.88 2.49 59.84
C LEU A 376 10.22 1.67 60.94
N PRO A 377 9.68 2.33 62.00
CA PRO A 377 8.93 1.64 63.02
C PRO A 377 7.74 0.85 62.45
N GLN A 378 7.66 -0.43 62.79
CA GLN A 378 6.55 -1.31 62.44
C GLN A 378 5.62 -1.39 63.66
N VAL A 379 4.36 -0.94 63.50
CA VAL A 379 3.33 -1.00 64.53
C VAL A 379 2.30 -2.05 64.12
N HIS A 380 1.97 -2.95 65.01
CA HIS A 380 0.95 -3.96 64.79
C HIS A 380 0.01 -4.07 65.97
N LEU A 381 -1.25 -4.34 65.68
CA LEU A 381 -2.30 -4.68 66.63
C LEU A 381 -2.66 -6.15 66.42
N SER A 382 -2.78 -6.91 67.46
CA SER A 382 -3.22 -8.28 67.41
C SER A 382 -4.24 -8.56 68.52
N ALA A 383 -5.16 -9.49 68.23
CA ALA A 383 -6.03 -10.06 69.27
C ALA A 383 -5.95 -11.58 69.13
N GLY A 384 -5.72 -12.25 70.22
CA GLY A 384 -5.53 -13.68 70.25
C GLY A 384 -6.33 -14.32 71.40
N MET A 385 -7.03 -15.40 71.14
CA MET A 385 -7.65 -16.22 72.16
C MET A 385 -6.80 -17.48 72.36
N THR A 386 -6.34 -17.68 73.57
CA THR A 386 -5.56 -18.86 73.98
C THR A 386 -6.40 -19.74 74.87
N HIS A 387 -6.52 -21.00 74.52
CA HIS A 387 -7.14 -22.05 75.37
C HIS A 387 -6.07 -23.05 75.73
N ILE A 388 -5.89 -23.28 77.04
CA ILE A 388 -4.81 -24.17 77.59
C ILE A 388 -5.44 -25.42 78.18
N ASP A 389 -4.77 -26.58 78.01
CA ASP A 389 -5.17 -27.85 78.62
C ASP A 389 -5.21 -27.75 80.16
N GLU A 390 -6.22 -28.35 80.76
CA GLU A 390 -6.48 -28.29 82.18
C GLU A 390 -5.33 -28.83 83.01
N ASN A 391 -4.69 -29.88 82.59
CA ASN A 391 -3.58 -30.49 83.34
C ASN A 391 -2.37 -29.52 83.31
N ARG A 392 -2.17 -28.78 82.22
CA ARG A 392 -1.12 -27.80 82.13
C ARG A 392 -1.40 -26.54 82.99
N VAL A 393 -2.68 -26.19 83.10
CA VAL A 393 -3.10 -25.08 84.03
C VAL A 393 -2.83 -25.53 85.47
N LYS A 394 -3.23 -26.74 85.87
CA LYS A 394 -3.01 -27.28 87.20
C LYS A 394 -1.51 -27.50 87.60
N ALA A 395 -0.68 -27.78 86.59
CA ALA A 395 0.77 -27.99 86.80
C ALA A 395 1.55 -26.68 87.01
N THR A 396 0.96 -25.54 86.67
CA THR A 396 1.60 -24.25 86.80
C THR A 396 1.29 -23.57 88.15
N ARG A 397 2.31 -23.16 88.93
CA ARG A 397 2.13 -22.60 90.25
C ARG A 397 1.24 -21.40 90.39
N ASN A 398 1.01 -20.64 89.31
CA ASN A 398 0.21 -19.37 89.23
C ASN A 398 -1.18 -19.53 88.61
N TYR A 399 -1.65 -20.75 88.36
CA TYR A 399 -2.96 -21.13 87.84
C TYR A 399 -3.48 -20.11 86.81
N PRO A 400 -2.90 -20.00 85.62
CA PRO A 400 -3.40 -19.10 84.53
C PRO A 400 -4.81 -19.50 84.20
N ALA A 401 -5.63 -18.53 83.71
CA ALA A 401 -6.95 -18.78 83.16
C ALA A 401 -6.86 -19.80 82.01
N ARG A 402 -7.83 -20.73 81.96
CA ARG A 402 -7.84 -21.77 80.90
C ARG A 402 -8.09 -21.16 79.55
N THR A 403 -8.89 -20.15 79.48
CA THR A 403 -9.14 -19.37 78.27
C THR A 403 -8.84 -17.88 78.52
N THR A 404 -7.98 -17.31 77.70
CA THR A 404 -7.59 -15.90 77.81
C THR A 404 -7.75 -15.23 76.46
N LEU A 405 -8.48 -14.14 76.37
CA LEU A 405 -8.56 -13.27 75.20
C LEU A 405 -7.69 -12.05 75.48
N THR A 406 -6.66 -11.88 74.68
CA THR A 406 -5.66 -10.77 74.82
C THR A 406 -5.68 -9.91 73.57
N ALA A 407 -5.68 -8.58 73.74
CA ALA A 407 -5.36 -7.62 72.70
C ALA A 407 -3.94 -7.09 72.98
N SER A 408 -3.11 -7.05 71.97
CA SER A 408 -1.72 -6.60 72.02
C SER A 408 -1.44 -5.52 70.97
N ALA A 409 -0.75 -4.45 71.35
CA ALA A 409 -0.14 -3.50 70.43
C ALA A 409 1.39 -3.63 70.55
N GLY A 410 2.03 -3.86 69.39
CA GLY A 410 3.47 -4.03 69.31
C GLY A 410 4.12 -3.00 68.39
N LEU A 411 5.29 -2.53 68.79
CA LEU A 411 6.22 -1.70 68.02
C LEU A 411 7.49 -2.49 67.80
N SER A 412 7.97 -2.56 66.58
CA SER A 412 9.28 -3.13 66.27
C SER A 412 10.03 -2.18 65.29
N GLN A 413 11.25 -1.83 65.63
CA GLN A 413 12.10 -1.01 64.77
C GLN A 413 13.52 -1.56 64.75
N ALA A 414 14.05 -1.75 63.51
CA ALA A 414 15.49 -1.96 63.35
C ALA A 414 16.24 -0.67 63.64
N VAL A 415 17.00 -0.61 64.72
CA VAL A 415 17.86 0.51 65.04
C VAL A 415 19.13 0.45 64.19
N PHE A 416 19.63 -0.77 63.97
CA PHE A 416 20.74 -1.05 63.07
C PHE A 416 20.61 -2.49 62.53
N SER A 417 20.59 -2.58 61.20
CA SER A 417 20.71 -3.86 60.47
C SER A 417 21.38 -3.57 59.13
N ASP A 418 22.58 -4.10 58.89
CA ASP A 418 23.26 -3.93 57.62
C ASP A 418 22.49 -4.70 56.49
N ASP A 419 21.76 -5.77 56.82
CA ASP A 419 20.90 -6.49 55.88
C ASP A 419 19.79 -5.60 55.33
N LEU A 420 19.06 -4.89 56.18
CA LEU A 420 18.00 -3.95 55.75
C LEU A 420 18.55 -2.77 55.01
N LEU A 421 19.68 -2.19 55.48
CA LEU A 421 20.35 -1.09 54.77
C LEU A 421 20.88 -1.53 53.39
N ALA A 422 21.45 -2.73 53.30
CA ALA A 422 21.92 -3.28 52.05
C ALA A 422 20.77 -3.54 51.09
N ASN A 423 19.68 -4.17 51.58
CA ASN A 423 18.51 -4.42 50.77
C ASN A 423 17.94 -3.14 50.17
N HIS A 424 17.72 -2.09 50.99
CA HIS A 424 17.27 -0.79 50.48
C HIS A 424 18.23 -0.22 49.43
N ALA A 425 19.54 -0.24 49.67
CA ALA A 425 20.53 0.25 48.73
C ALA A 425 20.52 -0.56 47.42
N VAL A 426 20.40 -1.88 47.49
CA VAL A 426 20.32 -2.76 46.33
C VAL A 426 19.06 -2.49 45.51
N GLN A 427 17.88 -2.37 46.14
CA GLN A 427 16.64 -2.08 45.43
C GLN A 427 16.71 -0.74 44.70
N LYS A 428 17.30 0.29 45.32
CA LYS A 428 17.52 1.59 44.66
C LYS A 428 18.47 1.51 43.47
N ILE A 429 19.55 0.69 43.56
CA ILE A 429 20.46 0.47 42.43
C ILE A 429 19.74 -0.30 41.29
N LEU A 430 18.90 -1.26 41.64
CA LEU A 430 18.09 -2.02 40.65
C LEU A 430 17.09 -1.12 39.92
N THR A 431 16.53 -0.10 40.58
CA THR A 431 15.70 0.90 39.90
C THR A 431 16.49 1.62 38.79
N ALA A 432 17.73 2.01 39.07
CA ALA A 432 18.60 2.62 38.04
C ALA A 432 18.96 1.62 36.92
N SER A 433 19.14 0.34 37.25
CA SER A 433 19.37 -0.73 36.26
C SER A 433 18.19 -0.88 35.30
N LEU A 434 16.95 -0.86 35.82
CA LEU A 434 15.74 -0.95 34.99
C LEU A 434 15.52 0.31 34.13
N ALA A 435 15.95 1.49 34.59
CA ALA A 435 15.90 2.69 33.75
C ALA A 435 16.80 2.55 32.50
N TYR A 436 17.97 1.93 32.61
CA TYR A 436 18.79 1.60 31.45
C TYR A 436 18.20 0.51 30.58
N GLN A 437 17.46 -0.44 31.17
CA GLN A 437 16.71 -1.42 30.40
C GLN A 437 15.59 -0.77 29.57
N GLU A 438 14.87 0.19 30.17
CA GLU A 438 13.86 0.99 29.43
C GLU A 438 14.49 1.73 28.27
N GLU A 439 15.68 2.38 28.48
CA GLU A 439 16.42 3.04 27.41
C GLU A 439 16.78 2.06 26.28
N ALA A 440 17.15 0.81 26.59
CA ALA A 440 17.39 -0.21 25.58
C ALA A 440 16.13 -0.58 24.82
N VAL A 441 14.98 -0.78 25.49
CA VAL A 441 13.68 -1.05 24.88
C VAL A 441 13.24 0.12 24.00
N LEU A 442 13.48 1.36 24.41
CA LEU A 442 13.21 2.53 23.58
C LEU A 442 13.97 2.46 22.25
N LEU A 443 15.28 2.17 22.30
CA LEU A 443 16.10 2.02 21.09
C LEU A 443 15.60 0.88 20.19
N ASP A 444 15.20 -0.25 20.78
CA ASP A 444 14.64 -1.39 20.03
C ASP A 444 13.27 -1.04 19.42
N THR A 445 12.46 -0.26 20.10
CA THR A 445 11.16 0.22 19.59
C THR A 445 11.33 1.08 18.33
N VAL A 446 12.38 1.93 18.28
CA VAL A 446 12.69 2.73 17.08
C VAL A 446 12.96 1.82 15.88
N VAL A 447 13.83 0.80 16.04
CA VAL A 447 14.14 -0.15 14.96
C VAL A 447 12.91 -0.94 14.55
N THR A 448 12.14 -1.44 15.52
CA THR A 448 10.91 -2.21 15.27
C THR A 448 9.88 -1.39 14.49
N ALA A 449 9.70 -0.12 14.85
CA ALA A 449 8.80 0.78 14.15
C ALA A 449 9.29 1.09 12.72
N ALA A 450 10.58 1.31 12.54
CA ALA A 450 11.19 1.53 11.25
C ALA A 450 11.08 0.28 10.35
N GLN A 451 11.36 -0.91 10.90
CA GLN A 451 11.21 -2.17 10.19
C GLN A 451 9.77 -2.38 9.70
N ALA A 452 8.78 -2.18 10.58
CA ALA A 452 7.36 -2.34 10.23
C ALA A 452 6.93 -1.34 9.13
N TYR A 453 7.46 -0.12 9.15
CA TYR A 453 7.20 0.88 8.12
C TYR A 453 7.85 0.50 6.78
N ILE A 454 9.10 0.06 6.81
CA ILE A 454 9.86 -0.37 5.63
C ILE A 454 9.26 -1.64 5.01
N ASP A 455 8.86 -2.61 5.83
CA ASP A 455 8.15 -3.81 5.37
C ASP A 455 6.86 -3.43 4.62
N LEU A 456 6.14 -2.42 5.11
CA LEU A 456 4.94 -1.92 4.44
C LEU A 456 5.27 -1.28 3.08
N LEU A 457 6.29 -0.43 3.00
CA LEU A 457 6.72 0.18 1.73
C LEU A 457 7.17 -0.87 0.72
N PHE A 458 7.90 -1.87 1.16
CA PHE A 458 8.33 -2.98 0.31
C PHE A 458 7.15 -3.83 -0.18
N ALA A 459 6.16 -4.09 0.69
CA ALA A 459 4.92 -4.77 0.31
C ALA A 459 4.10 -3.96 -0.72
N MET A 460 4.01 -2.63 -0.56
CA MET A 460 3.37 -1.73 -1.54
C MET A 460 4.09 -1.77 -2.89
N SER A 461 5.41 -1.63 -2.89
CA SER A 461 6.23 -1.73 -4.11
C SER A 461 6.06 -3.08 -4.80
N THR A 462 6.10 -4.17 -4.03
CA THR A 462 5.91 -5.54 -4.56
C THR A 462 4.52 -5.69 -5.19
N GLN A 463 3.46 -5.19 -4.55
CA GLN A 463 2.10 -5.23 -5.09
C GLN A 463 2.01 -4.46 -6.42
N THR A 464 2.60 -3.27 -6.50
CA THR A 464 2.64 -2.47 -7.74
C THR A 464 3.39 -3.19 -8.85
N ILE A 465 4.57 -3.77 -8.57
CA ILE A 465 5.38 -4.55 -9.51
C ILE A 465 4.59 -5.75 -10.04
N GLN A 466 3.90 -6.50 -9.16
CA GLN A 466 3.10 -7.67 -9.58
C GLN A 466 1.86 -7.27 -10.38
N SER A 467 1.22 -6.14 -10.07
CA SER A 467 0.11 -5.60 -10.85
C SER A 467 0.56 -5.25 -12.28
N ASN A 468 1.67 -4.52 -12.40
CA ASN A 468 2.25 -4.19 -13.70
C ASN A 468 2.69 -5.44 -14.48
N ASN A 469 3.24 -6.44 -13.78
CA ASN A 469 3.64 -7.71 -14.41
C ASN A 469 2.45 -8.47 -14.98
N LEU A 470 1.33 -8.53 -14.25
CA LEU A 470 0.10 -9.16 -14.74
C LEU A 470 -0.43 -8.43 -15.99
N GLU A 471 -0.36 -7.10 -16.04
CA GLU A 471 -0.76 -6.32 -17.22
C GLU A 471 0.11 -6.65 -18.44
N VAL A 472 1.43 -6.72 -18.25
CA VAL A 472 2.36 -7.14 -19.31
C VAL A 472 2.07 -8.55 -19.79
N THR A 473 1.82 -9.49 -18.89
CA THR A 473 1.48 -10.88 -19.21
C THR A 473 0.18 -10.96 -20.01
N ARG A 474 -0.84 -10.17 -19.67
CA ARG A 474 -2.08 -10.06 -20.44
C ARG A 474 -1.84 -9.57 -21.86
N LYS A 475 -1.01 -8.51 -22.04
CA LYS A 475 -0.64 -8.00 -23.36
C LYS A 475 0.11 -9.05 -24.20
N ASN A 476 1.01 -9.80 -23.59
CA ASN A 476 1.77 -10.86 -24.26
C ASN A 476 0.85 -12.03 -24.67
N LEU A 477 -0.11 -12.44 -23.81
CA LEU A 477 -1.14 -13.42 -24.16
C LEU A 477 -1.98 -12.97 -25.36
N GLU A 478 -2.32 -11.68 -25.43
CA GLU A 478 -3.02 -11.11 -26.57
C GLU A 478 -2.23 -11.23 -27.85
N ILE A 479 -0.94 -10.88 -27.82
CA ILE A 479 -0.05 -11.02 -28.96
C ILE A 479 0.01 -12.48 -29.41
N ALA A 480 0.14 -13.44 -28.47
CA ALA A 480 0.15 -14.86 -28.78
C ALA A 480 -1.16 -15.34 -29.45
N ARG A 481 -2.30 -14.89 -28.92
CA ARG A 481 -3.62 -15.21 -29.51
C ARG A 481 -3.78 -14.67 -30.94
N LYS A 482 -3.30 -13.43 -31.19
CA LYS A 482 -3.31 -12.84 -32.52
C LYS A 482 -2.41 -13.62 -33.49
N LYS A 483 -1.21 -14.03 -33.07
CA LYS A 483 -0.32 -14.87 -33.86
C LYS A 483 -0.90 -16.25 -34.14
N ALA A 484 -1.54 -16.88 -33.16
CA ALA A 484 -2.21 -18.16 -33.33
C ALA A 484 -3.38 -18.07 -34.32
N ALA A 485 -4.18 -17.00 -34.29
CA ALA A 485 -5.30 -16.78 -35.22
C ALA A 485 -4.86 -16.69 -36.69
N VAL A 486 -3.64 -16.24 -36.97
CA VAL A 486 -3.07 -16.22 -38.32
C VAL A 486 -2.16 -17.41 -38.63
N GLY A 487 -2.08 -18.39 -37.71
CA GLY A 487 -1.26 -19.62 -37.91
C GLY A 487 0.25 -19.39 -37.73
N ALA A 488 0.66 -18.26 -37.16
CA ALA A 488 2.08 -17.92 -36.98
C ALA A 488 2.72 -18.58 -35.74
N VAL A 489 1.90 -19.06 -34.80
CA VAL A 489 2.36 -19.80 -33.60
C VAL A 489 1.38 -20.94 -33.28
N ASP A 490 1.86 -21.91 -32.50
CA ASP A 490 1.07 -23.10 -32.09
C ASP A 490 0.11 -22.73 -30.92
N ALA A 491 -0.97 -23.48 -30.75
CA ALA A 491 -1.90 -23.39 -29.64
C ALA A 491 -1.23 -23.62 -28.25
N SER A 492 -0.15 -24.39 -28.22
CA SER A 492 0.66 -24.60 -27.01
C SER A 492 1.25 -23.31 -26.45
N GLU A 493 1.59 -22.37 -27.32
CA GLU A 493 2.13 -21.05 -26.91
C GLU A 493 1.06 -20.19 -26.22
N VAL A 494 -0.18 -20.25 -26.71
CA VAL A 494 -1.31 -19.59 -26.05
C VAL A 494 -1.58 -20.21 -24.67
N SER A 495 -1.60 -21.56 -24.60
CA SER A 495 -1.79 -22.26 -23.32
C SER A 495 -0.67 -21.94 -22.30
N ARG A 496 0.58 -21.76 -22.77
CA ARG A 496 1.70 -21.35 -21.92
C ARG A 496 1.48 -19.95 -21.34
N TRP A 497 1.02 -18.98 -22.14
CA TRP A 497 0.67 -17.64 -21.66
C TRP A 497 -0.54 -17.63 -20.73
N GLU A 498 -1.53 -18.50 -20.93
CA GLU A 498 -2.65 -18.67 -20.01
C GLU A 498 -2.19 -19.21 -18.65
N SER A 499 -1.26 -20.16 -18.64
CA SER A 499 -0.62 -20.63 -17.41
C SER A 499 0.18 -19.52 -16.72
N GLU A 500 0.94 -18.72 -17.48
CA GLU A 500 1.71 -17.62 -16.91
C GLU A 500 0.82 -16.49 -16.39
N LYS A 501 -0.30 -16.21 -17.03
CA LYS A 501 -1.34 -15.30 -16.53
C LYS A 501 -1.86 -15.78 -15.16
N ALA A 502 -2.21 -17.06 -15.04
CA ALA A 502 -2.70 -17.63 -13.78
C ALA A 502 -1.62 -17.54 -12.68
N ALA A 503 -0.36 -17.85 -12.99
CA ALA A 503 0.76 -17.71 -12.06
C ALA A 503 0.97 -16.25 -11.62
N SER A 504 0.86 -15.28 -12.53
CA SER A 504 0.97 -13.84 -12.21
C SER A 504 -0.20 -13.36 -11.35
N GLN A 505 -1.41 -13.87 -11.52
CA GLN A 505 -2.56 -13.60 -10.64
C GLN A 505 -2.32 -14.12 -9.22
N ILE A 506 -1.79 -15.34 -9.07
CA ILE A 506 -1.44 -15.92 -7.76
C ILE A 506 -0.39 -15.03 -7.07
N ARG A 507 0.65 -14.59 -7.79
CA ARG A 507 1.69 -13.71 -7.26
C ARG A 507 1.10 -12.36 -6.79
N LEU A 508 0.19 -11.78 -7.55
CA LEU A 508 -0.49 -10.54 -7.18
C LEU A 508 -1.37 -10.72 -5.94
N ASN A 509 -2.15 -11.80 -5.85
CA ASN A 509 -2.98 -12.08 -4.67
C ASN A 509 -2.13 -12.27 -3.40
N THR A 510 -0.97 -12.93 -3.53
CA THR A 510 0.01 -13.06 -2.45
C THR A 510 0.53 -11.69 -2.01
N ALA A 511 0.89 -10.82 -2.96
CA ALA A 511 1.36 -9.47 -2.66
C ALA A 511 0.28 -8.61 -1.96
N TYR A 512 -0.99 -8.77 -2.31
CA TYR A 512 -2.11 -8.12 -1.60
C TYR A 512 -2.23 -8.59 -0.14
N ARG A 513 -2.16 -9.90 0.09
CA ARG A 513 -2.15 -10.45 1.45
C ARG A 513 -1.01 -9.86 2.28
N ASP A 514 0.20 -9.86 1.73
CA ASP A 514 1.40 -9.39 2.42
C ASP A 514 1.31 -7.90 2.74
N LEU A 515 0.74 -7.11 1.84
CA LEU A 515 0.45 -5.70 2.07
C LEU A 515 -0.53 -5.49 3.24
N GLN A 516 -1.61 -6.27 3.32
CA GLN A 516 -2.57 -6.16 4.43
C GLN A 516 -1.92 -6.56 5.76
N LEU A 517 -1.11 -7.63 5.77
CA LEU A 517 -0.39 -8.06 6.97
C LEU A 517 0.62 -7.01 7.45
N ALA A 518 1.35 -6.38 6.53
CA ALA A 518 2.29 -5.30 6.86
C ALA A 518 1.57 -4.08 7.48
N ARG A 519 0.38 -3.73 6.98
CA ARG A 519 -0.46 -2.66 7.58
C ARG A 519 -0.91 -3.00 8.99
N MET A 520 -1.36 -4.24 9.21
CA MET A 520 -1.77 -4.70 10.55
C MET A 520 -0.59 -4.64 11.52
N ARG A 521 0.61 -5.06 11.11
CA ARG A 521 1.83 -4.98 11.91
C ARG A 521 2.18 -3.54 12.28
N LEU A 522 2.14 -2.62 11.32
CA LEU A 522 2.43 -1.21 11.61
C LEU A 522 1.44 -0.62 12.62
N ASN A 523 0.14 -0.91 12.48
CA ASN A 523 -0.86 -0.51 13.47
C ASN A 523 -0.57 -1.10 14.86
N GLN A 524 -0.17 -2.39 14.92
CA GLN A 524 0.18 -3.07 16.17
C GLN A 524 1.35 -2.39 16.88
N VAL A 525 2.42 -2.02 16.15
CA VAL A 525 3.60 -1.37 16.73
C VAL A 525 3.26 -0.01 17.34
N MET A 526 2.29 0.72 16.74
CA MET A 526 1.79 2.01 17.22
C MET A 526 0.64 1.91 18.22
N ASP A 527 0.27 0.71 18.67
CA ASP A 527 -0.92 0.47 19.52
C ASP A 527 -2.19 1.11 18.97
N ARG A 528 -2.41 0.98 17.67
CA ARG A 528 -3.64 1.41 16.98
C ARG A 528 -4.57 0.22 16.76
N PRO A 529 -5.88 0.45 16.59
CA PRO A 529 -6.77 -0.61 16.10
C PRO A 529 -6.20 -1.25 14.83
N ILE A 530 -6.05 -2.57 14.81
CA ILE A 530 -5.33 -3.34 13.77
C ILE A 530 -5.85 -3.04 12.36
N THR A 531 -7.16 -2.75 12.24
CA THR A 531 -7.84 -2.45 10.97
C THR A 531 -7.90 -0.97 10.62
N ARG A 532 -7.26 -0.08 11.43
CA ARG A 532 -7.28 1.36 11.16
C ARG A 532 -6.65 1.68 9.82
N LYS A 533 -7.37 2.44 8.99
CA LYS A 533 -6.91 2.87 7.67
C LYS A 533 -5.96 4.06 7.79
N PHE A 534 -4.90 4.06 7.00
CA PHE A 534 -3.94 5.15 6.87
C PHE A 534 -3.25 5.08 5.50
N SER A 535 -2.65 6.17 5.08
CA SER A 535 -1.72 6.24 3.96
C SER A 535 -0.28 6.39 4.48
N VAL A 536 0.70 6.04 3.67
CA VAL A 536 2.12 6.24 3.97
C VAL A 536 2.79 7.00 2.84
N SER A 537 3.75 7.83 3.17
CA SER A 537 4.60 8.49 2.18
C SER A 537 5.77 7.56 1.83
N ASP A 538 6.13 7.49 0.55
CA ASP A 538 7.35 6.79 0.16
C ASP A 538 8.58 7.50 0.75
N ILE A 539 9.55 6.73 1.21
CA ILE A 539 10.83 7.27 1.64
C ILE A 539 11.63 7.57 0.37
N GLY A 540 11.54 8.80 -0.15
CA GLY A 540 12.55 9.26 -1.11
C GLY A 540 13.94 9.16 -0.45
N LEU A 541 14.97 8.76 -1.19
CA LEU A 541 16.35 8.76 -0.68
C LEU A 541 16.73 10.10 -0.03
N VAL A 542 16.11 11.19 -0.46
CA VAL A 542 16.30 12.56 0.09
C VAL A 542 15.60 12.74 1.44
N THR A 543 14.44 12.13 1.68
CA THR A 543 13.71 12.20 2.97
C THR A 543 14.21 11.17 3.99
N GLY A 544 14.76 10.05 3.54
CA GLY A 544 15.51 9.11 4.39
C GLY A 544 16.76 9.72 4.99
N VAL A 545 17.37 10.66 4.27
CA VAL A 545 18.57 11.43 4.71
C VAL A 545 18.27 12.32 5.93
N GLU A 546 17.03 12.77 6.16
CA GLU A 546 16.68 13.52 7.37
C GLU A 546 16.75 12.70 8.67
N LEU A 547 16.63 11.38 8.55
CA LEU A 547 16.79 10.44 9.68
C LEU A 547 18.25 10.06 9.93
N MET A 548 19.08 10.23 8.92
CA MET A 548 20.48 9.87 8.97
C MET A 548 21.35 11.09 9.29
N ILE A 549 22.60 10.82 9.59
CA ILE A 549 23.63 11.85 9.69
C ILE A 549 23.70 12.56 8.33
N THR A 550 23.10 13.74 8.23
CA THR A 550 23.01 14.52 6.97
C THR A 550 24.34 15.10 6.50
N ASP A 551 25.42 14.83 7.23
CA ASP A 551 26.73 15.35 6.87
C ASP A 551 27.30 14.55 5.67
N PRO A 552 27.51 15.18 4.49
CA PRO A 552 28.09 14.52 3.33
C PRO A 552 29.47 13.88 3.61
N ASP A 553 30.16 14.34 4.65
CA ASP A 553 31.47 13.80 5.00
C ASP A 553 31.38 12.40 5.62
N VAL A 554 30.28 12.05 6.30
CA VAL A 554 30.06 10.69 6.82
C VAL A 554 29.89 9.67 5.68
N TYR A 555 29.18 10.02 4.63
CA TYR A 555 29.06 9.14 3.44
C TYR A 555 30.41 8.94 2.73
N ARG A 556 31.27 9.97 2.71
CA ARG A 556 32.64 9.84 2.18
C ARG A 556 33.47 8.89 3.03
N LEU A 557 33.27 8.84 4.35
CA LEU A 557 33.96 7.90 5.22
C LEU A 557 33.60 6.44 4.90
N LEU A 558 32.36 6.15 4.52
CA LEU A 558 31.91 4.81 4.12
C LEU A 558 32.44 4.38 2.75
N ALA A 559 32.73 5.33 1.88
CA ALA A 559 33.24 5.06 0.53
C ALA A 559 34.71 4.59 0.50
N ASN A 560 35.50 4.85 1.53
CA ASN A 560 36.91 4.49 1.60
C ASN A 560 37.17 3.46 2.71
N ILE A 561 37.73 2.30 2.38
CA ILE A 561 37.97 1.19 3.31
C ILE A 561 38.80 1.59 4.55
N LYS A 562 39.82 2.42 4.40
CA LYS A 562 40.64 2.89 5.54
C LYS A 562 39.82 3.83 6.44
N GLN A 563 39.05 4.74 5.84
CA GLN A 563 38.22 5.68 6.59
C GLN A 563 37.05 4.95 7.28
N ALA A 564 36.46 3.97 6.63
CA ALA A 564 35.41 3.13 7.20
C ALA A 564 35.90 2.36 8.46
N ARG A 565 37.11 1.78 8.42
CA ARG A 565 37.68 1.13 9.61
C ARG A 565 37.88 2.11 10.77
N ARG A 566 38.42 3.30 10.52
CA ARG A 566 38.61 4.31 11.55
C ARG A 566 37.27 4.84 12.11
N PHE A 567 36.30 5.00 11.24
CA PHE A 567 34.94 5.35 11.65
C PHE A 567 34.33 4.23 12.52
N SER A 568 34.57 2.96 12.18
CA SER A 568 34.18 1.81 13.00
C SER A 568 34.80 1.87 14.40
N ASP A 569 36.10 2.19 14.50
CA ASP A 569 36.78 2.32 15.80
C ASP A 569 36.24 3.49 16.62
N PHE A 570 35.90 4.59 15.98
CA PHE A 570 35.20 5.72 16.64
C PHE A 570 33.82 5.30 17.15
N LEU A 571 33.02 4.60 16.32
CA LEU A 571 31.69 4.16 16.73
C LEU A 571 31.73 3.16 17.89
N VAL A 572 32.75 2.31 17.97
CA VAL A 572 32.98 1.42 19.13
C VAL A 572 33.22 2.25 20.42
N VAL A 573 33.99 3.31 20.34
CA VAL A 573 34.23 4.20 21.50
C VAL A 573 32.94 4.92 21.91
N GLU A 574 32.12 5.38 20.94
CA GLU A 574 30.83 5.99 21.22
C GLU A 574 29.84 4.96 21.82
N ALA A 575 29.85 3.71 21.34
CA ALA A 575 29.03 2.64 21.88
C ALA A 575 29.37 2.33 23.36
N ASP A 576 30.67 2.25 23.71
CA ASP A 576 31.10 2.04 25.09
C ASP A 576 30.56 3.13 26.04
N ARG A 577 30.28 4.35 25.54
CA ARG A 577 29.73 5.46 26.34
C ARG A 577 28.19 5.45 26.41
N ASN A 578 27.55 5.09 25.32
CA ASN A 578 26.12 5.33 25.15
C ASN A 578 25.26 4.09 25.44
N MET A 579 25.80 2.87 25.19
CA MET A 579 25.01 1.64 25.26
C MET A 579 24.36 1.41 26.62
N PRO A 580 23.03 1.42 26.70
CA PRO A 580 22.31 1.24 27.95
C PRO A 580 22.52 -0.13 28.56
N GLU A 581 22.73 -1.18 27.80
CA GLU A 581 22.99 -2.54 28.30
C GLU A 581 24.30 -2.61 29.09
N LEU A 582 25.34 -1.88 28.68
CA LEU A 582 26.58 -1.80 29.48
C LEU A 582 26.38 -1.05 30.79
N LYS A 583 25.62 0.04 30.78
CA LYS A 583 25.25 0.80 31.98
C LYS A 583 24.42 -0.04 32.92
N GLN A 584 23.44 -0.80 32.39
CA GLN A 584 22.61 -1.73 33.14
C GLN A 584 23.46 -2.78 33.89
N VAL A 585 24.37 -3.45 33.18
CA VAL A 585 25.25 -4.46 33.81
C VAL A 585 26.18 -3.79 34.84
N GLN A 586 26.62 -2.57 34.60
CA GLN A 586 27.41 -1.82 35.59
C GLN A 586 26.64 -1.55 36.90
N GLU A 587 25.34 -1.21 36.79
CA GLU A 587 24.49 -1.06 38.00
C GLU A 587 24.25 -2.42 38.69
N ASN A 588 24.10 -3.50 37.93
CA ASN A 588 23.99 -4.86 38.48
C ASN A 588 25.28 -5.25 39.23
N ILE A 589 26.46 -4.90 38.73
CA ILE A 589 27.75 -5.06 39.42
C ILE A 589 27.77 -4.28 40.73
N ARG A 590 27.37 -3.00 40.72
CA ARG A 590 27.27 -2.17 41.95
C ARG A 590 26.32 -2.78 42.99
N SER A 591 25.19 -3.28 42.54
CA SER A 591 24.24 -4.00 43.39
C SER A 591 24.90 -5.19 44.08
N GLN A 592 25.62 -6.01 43.30
CA GLN A 592 26.32 -7.19 43.80
C GLN A 592 27.49 -6.83 44.70
N GLU A 593 28.22 -5.77 44.45
CA GLU A 593 29.27 -5.23 45.31
C GLU A 593 28.71 -4.84 46.69
N ARG A 594 27.54 -4.18 46.73
CA ARG A 594 26.83 -3.88 47.97
C ARG A 594 26.42 -5.15 48.74
N GLN A 595 25.99 -6.20 48.01
CA GLN A 595 25.68 -7.51 48.62
C GLN A 595 26.92 -8.18 49.19
N VAL A 596 28.06 -8.15 48.49
CA VAL A 596 29.34 -8.69 49.02
C VAL A 596 29.75 -7.94 50.27
N LEU A 597 29.62 -6.62 50.30
CA LEU A 597 29.92 -5.80 51.50
C LEU A 597 29.00 -6.18 52.67
N ASN A 598 27.72 -6.40 52.42
CA ASN A 598 26.75 -6.86 53.42
C ASN A 598 27.17 -8.19 53.98
N ARG A 599 27.42 -9.23 53.17
CA ARG A 599 27.85 -10.57 53.64
C ARG A 599 29.18 -10.52 54.38
N LYS A 600 30.09 -9.60 54.01
CA LYS A 600 31.31 -9.38 54.78
C LYS A 600 31.03 -8.75 56.12
N ARG A 601 30.12 -7.78 56.25
CA ARG A 601 29.76 -7.09 57.49
C ARG A 601 28.97 -8.00 58.44
N ALA A 602 28.13 -8.88 57.95
CA ALA A 602 27.37 -9.87 58.71
C ALA A 602 28.28 -10.75 59.61
N LEU A 603 29.55 -10.95 59.24
CA LEU A 603 30.51 -11.70 60.06
C LEU A 603 30.88 -11.02 61.37
N PHE A 604 30.69 -9.70 61.55
CA PHE A 604 31.19 -8.95 62.73
C PHE A 604 30.29 -7.83 63.18
N LEU A 605 29.18 -7.52 62.52
CA LEU A 605 28.22 -6.51 62.94
C LEU A 605 26.95 -7.19 63.48
N PRO A 606 26.43 -6.76 64.65
CA PRO A 606 25.16 -7.24 65.15
C PRO A 606 23.98 -6.53 64.48
N ASP A 607 22.84 -7.21 64.47
CA ASP A 607 21.53 -6.58 64.27
C ASP A 607 21.00 -6.02 65.58
N VAL A 608 20.55 -4.77 65.62
CA VAL A 608 19.99 -4.13 66.81
C VAL A 608 18.53 -3.76 66.54
N VAL A 609 17.64 -4.31 67.32
CA VAL A 609 16.19 -4.15 67.15
C VAL A 609 15.60 -3.63 68.48
N LEU A 610 14.86 -2.53 68.40
CA LEU A 610 14.01 -2.02 69.48
C LEU A 610 12.62 -2.64 69.31
N LYS A 611 12.13 -3.25 70.39
CA LYS A 611 10.78 -3.78 70.49
C LYS A 611 10.06 -3.15 71.67
N GLY A 612 8.81 -2.77 71.48
CA GLY A 612 7.88 -2.36 72.54
C GLY A 612 6.56 -3.13 72.39
N SER A 613 6.01 -3.51 73.51
CA SER A 613 4.66 -4.08 73.50
C SER A 613 3.83 -3.59 74.68
N VAL A 614 2.54 -3.50 74.46
CA VAL A 614 1.54 -3.30 75.53
C VAL A 614 0.42 -4.32 75.28
N ASP A 615 0.07 -5.03 76.32
CA ASP A 615 -0.93 -6.09 76.27
C ASP A 615 -2.12 -5.71 77.16
N LYS A 616 -3.33 -6.10 76.76
CA LYS A 616 -4.55 -5.97 77.56
C LYS A 616 -5.33 -7.27 77.49
N ILE A 617 -5.56 -7.86 78.66
CA ILE A 617 -6.45 -8.98 78.80
C ILE A 617 -7.88 -8.46 78.71
N LEU A 618 -8.62 -8.90 77.71
CA LEU A 618 -10.01 -8.51 77.47
C LEU A 618 -11.02 -9.43 78.15
N ASP A 619 -10.71 -10.72 78.25
CA ASP A 619 -11.58 -11.73 78.91
C ASP A 619 -10.74 -12.90 79.45
N GLU A 620 -11.08 -13.37 80.62
CA GLU A 620 -10.49 -14.57 81.23
C GLU A 620 -11.59 -15.48 81.73
N ARG A 621 -11.49 -16.78 81.39
CA ARG A 621 -12.48 -17.78 81.80
C ARG A 621 -11.77 -19.02 82.38
N ASP A 622 -12.49 -19.66 83.38
CA ASP A 622 -11.99 -20.85 84.03
C ASP A 622 -10.66 -20.63 84.75
N ALA A 623 -10.51 -19.43 85.40
CA ALA A 623 -9.40 -19.20 86.33
C ALA A 623 -9.61 -19.93 87.62
N TRP A 624 -8.64 -20.76 88.07
CA TRP A 624 -8.73 -21.61 89.30
C TRP A 624 -8.70 -20.82 90.63
N GLN A 625 -8.12 -19.61 90.59
CA GLN A 625 -8.14 -18.68 91.72
C GLN A 625 -8.34 -17.24 91.19
N THR A 626 -9.26 -16.52 91.83
CA THR A 626 -9.50 -15.09 91.58
C THR A 626 -8.46 -14.25 92.36
N THR A 627 -7.19 -14.33 91.99
CA THR A 627 -6.26 -13.25 92.30
C THR A 627 -6.45 -12.23 91.21
N PRO A 628 -6.93 -11.03 91.49
CA PRO A 628 -6.92 -9.99 90.49
C PRO A 628 -5.50 -9.82 89.99
N SER A 629 -5.21 -10.08 88.73
CA SER A 629 -3.96 -9.63 88.14
C SER A 629 -4.03 -8.13 88.15
N ASN A 630 -3.34 -7.46 89.06
CA ASN A 630 -3.24 -5.99 89.12
C ASN A 630 -2.49 -5.39 87.90
N LEU A 631 -2.35 -6.15 86.85
CA LEU A 631 -1.70 -5.73 85.63
C LEU A 631 -2.70 -5.42 84.52
N ASP A 632 -3.42 -4.27 84.63
CA ASP A 632 -4.40 -3.86 83.65
C ASP A 632 -3.79 -3.64 82.25
N HIS A 633 -2.50 -3.27 82.18
CA HIS A 633 -1.81 -2.97 80.95
C HIS A 633 -0.28 -3.30 81.07
N PRO A 634 0.10 -4.58 81.05
CA PRO A 634 1.53 -4.90 81.08
C PRO A 634 2.19 -4.39 79.78
N TRP A 635 3.29 -3.67 79.93
CA TRP A 635 4.11 -3.17 78.81
C TRP A 635 5.55 -3.62 78.96
N SER A 636 6.23 -3.72 77.85
CA SER A 636 7.65 -3.95 77.80
C SER A 636 8.34 -3.14 76.72
N ILE A 637 9.55 -2.71 76.98
CA ILE A 637 10.45 -2.17 75.94
C ILE A 637 11.77 -2.91 76.04
N SER A 638 12.23 -3.42 74.90
CA SER A 638 13.48 -4.18 74.85
C SER A 638 14.33 -3.69 73.67
N LEU A 639 15.62 -3.51 73.92
CA LEU A 639 16.64 -3.31 72.90
C LEU A 639 17.47 -4.58 72.83
N THR A 640 17.39 -5.28 71.69
CA THR A 640 18.07 -6.57 71.51
C THR A 640 19.16 -6.40 70.47
N ALA A 641 20.41 -6.69 70.80
CA ALA A 641 21.52 -6.83 69.86
C ALA A 641 21.78 -8.33 69.65
N SER A 642 21.65 -8.80 68.40
CA SER A 642 21.87 -10.18 68.01
C SER A 642 23.06 -10.28 67.07
N TRP A 643 24.02 -11.13 67.44
CA TRP A 643 25.20 -11.36 66.62
C TRP A 643 25.51 -12.87 66.59
N PRO A 644 25.37 -13.49 65.41
CA PRO A 644 25.69 -14.91 65.24
C PRO A 644 27.22 -15.08 65.19
N ILE A 645 27.81 -15.62 66.29
CA ILE A 645 29.26 -15.82 66.38
C ILE A 645 29.70 -17.03 65.56
N PHE A 646 28.85 -18.07 65.48
CA PHE A 646 29.17 -19.30 64.77
C PHE A 646 27.91 -19.93 64.16
N THR A 647 27.87 -20.03 62.83
CA THR A 647 26.76 -20.55 62.04
C THR A 647 27.15 -21.86 61.28
N GLY A 648 28.10 -22.62 61.84
CA GLY A 648 28.60 -23.84 61.16
C GLY A 648 29.43 -23.55 59.90
N GLY A 649 29.85 -22.30 59.68
CA GLY A 649 30.59 -21.85 58.48
C GLY A 649 29.70 -21.37 57.32
N ALA A 650 28.38 -21.34 57.49
CA ALA A 650 27.42 -20.94 56.45
C ALA A 650 27.69 -19.46 55.97
N ASP A 651 27.85 -18.51 56.91
CA ASP A 651 28.07 -17.10 56.58
C ASP A 651 29.33 -16.90 55.73
N LYS A 652 30.38 -17.68 55.97
CA LYS A 652 31.62 -17.63 55.17
C LYS A 652 31.36 -18.15 53.74
N LYS A 653 30.52 -19.19 53.60
CA LYS A 653 30.14 -19.72 52.27
C LYS A 653 29.21 -18.78 51.54
N ASP A 654 28.34 -18.06 52.22
CA ASP A 654 27.49 -17.02 51.63
C ASP A 654 28.33 -15.87 51.09
N LEU A 655 29.37 -15.47 51.81
CA LEU A 655 30.33 -14.46 51.33
C LEU A 655 31.08 -14.98 50.08
N ASP A 656 31.58 -16.25 50.11
CA ASP A 656 32.25 -16.82 48.93
C ASP A 656 31.29 -16.90 47.72
N GLN A 657 30.04 -17.31 47.92
CA GLN A 657 29.01 -17.36 46.89
C GLN A 657 28.76 -15.98 46.31
N SER A 658 28.63 -14.93 47.17
CA SER A 658 28.42 -13.55 46.75
C SER A 658 29.59 -13.00 45.92
N ARG A 659 30.84 -13.34 46.25
CA ARG A 659 32.04 -13.03 45.48
C ARG A 659 32.06 -13.72 44.10
N TYR A 660 31.69 -14.97 44.03
CA TYR A 660 31.62 -15.70 42.76
C TYR A 660 30.51 -15.11 41.85
N ARG A 661 29.39 -14.68 42.40
CA ARG A 661 28.36 -13.97 41.65
C ARG A 661 28.87 -12.64 41.08
N LEU A 662 29.64 -11.89 41.85
CA LEU A 662 30.30 -10.65 41.38
C LEU A 662 31.30 -10.95 40.26
N GLN A 663 32.13 -11.97 40.39
CA GLN A 663 33.07 -12.39 39.37
C GLN A 663 32.34 -12.80 38.08
N ARG A 664 31.21 -13.52 38.21
CA ARG A 664 30.37 -13.89 37.06
C ARG A 664 29.87 -12.67 36.34
N LEU A 665 29.30 -11.67 37.01
CA LEU A 665 28.82 -10.43 36.40
C LEU A 665 29.93 -9.67 35.70
N GLN A 666 31.13 -9.64 36.24
CA GLN A 666 32.30 -9.01 35.59
C GLN A 666 32.73 -9.75 34.33
N ILE A 667 32.59 -11.07 34.28
CA ILE A 667 32.83 -11.86 33.06
C ILE A 667 31.73 -11.59 32.05
N GLU A 668 30.45 -11.57 32.47
CA GLU A 668 29.30 -11.24 31.64
C GLU A 668 29.43 -9.84 31.02
N GLN A 669 29.88 -8.85 31.79
CA GLN A 669 30.15 -7.48 31.28
C GLN A 669 31.20 -7.49 30.15
N ARG A 670 32.31 -8.24 30.31
CA ARG A 670 33.33 -8.35 29.26
C ARG A 670 32.80 -9.04 28.01
N ASN A 671 32.03 -10.10 28.20
CA ASN A 671 31.40 -10.81 27.08
C ASN A 671 30.41 -9.90 26.32
N LEU A 672 29.55 -9.20 27.04
CA LEU A 672 28.60 -8.24 26.49
C LEU A 672 29.34 -7.12 25.69
N ARG A 673 30.38 -6.55 26.27
CA ARG A 673 31.19 -5.54 25.56
C ARG A 673 31.77 -6.10 24.25
N ASN A 674 32.30 -7.31 24.26
CA ASN A 674 32.83 -7.94 23.02
C ASN A 674 31.73 -8.16 21.98
N GLN A 675 30.52 -8.58 22.40
CA GLN A 675 29.38 -8.73 21.52
C GLN A 675 28.95 -7.38 20.92
N LEU A 676 28.85 -6.33 21.72
CA LEU A 676 28.51 -4.99 21.26
C LEU A 676 29.55 -4.43 20.30
N HIS A 677 30.85 -4.61 20.57
CA HIS A 677 31.89 -4.22 19.62
C HIS A 677 31.78 -4.97 18.29
N LEU A 678 31.42 -6.26 18.32
CA LEU A 678 31.17 -7.04 17.11
C LEU A 678 29.93 -6.52 16.37
N ASN A 679 28.83 -6.24 17.10
CA ASN A 679 27.59 -5.73 16.50
C ASN A 679 27.81 -4.37 15.82
N VAL A 680 28.53 -3.43 16.46
CA VAL A 680 28.85 -2.12 15.86
C VAL A 680 29.63 -2.31 14.57
N ARG A 681 30.65 -3.18 14.57
CA ARG A 681 31.48 -3.40 13.39
C ARG A 681 30.70 -4.08 12.27
N SER A 682 29.90 -5.10 12.60
CA SER A 682 29.11 -5.83 11.60
C SER A 682 28.00 -4.96 11.01
N SER A 683 27.27 -4.18 11.82
CA SER A 683 26.20 -3.30 11.33
C SER A 683 26.74 -2.19 10.43
N LEU A 684 27.93 -1.63 10.75
CA LEU A 684 28.59 -0.67 9.87
C LEU A 684 28.99 -1.30 8.51
N GLU A 685 29.56 -2.50 8.53
CA GLU A 685 29.91 -3.22 7.29
C GLU A 685 28.67 -3.53 6.46
N THR A 686 27.58 -3.96 7.12
CA THR A 686 26.28 -4.22 6.46
C THR A 686 25.76 -2.95 5.79
N ALA A 687 25.69 -1.84 6.52
CA ALA A 687 25.23 -0.56 5.98
C ALA A 687 26.12 -0.04 4.83
N ALA A 688 27.46 -0.24 4.92
CA ALA A 688 28.38 0.14 3.87
C ALA A 688 28.25 -0.73 2.59
N VAL A 689 27.90 -2.00 2.74
CA VAL A 689 27.58 -2.88 1.60
C VAL A 689 26.26 -2.46 0.97
N ALA A 690 25.21 -2.28 1.78
CA ALA A 690 23.87 -1.88 1.33
C ALA A 690 23.92 -0.55 0.53
N ALA A 691 24.71 0.42 0.97
CA ALA A 691 24.91 1.68 0.24
C ALA A 691 25.46 1.47 -1.19
N ARG A 692 26.36 0.51 -1.38
CA ARG A 692 26.95 0.16 -2.70
C ARG A 692 25.99 -0.66 -3.55
N GLU A 693 25.16 -1.49 -2.94
CA GLU A 693 24.18 -2.33 -3.63
C GLU A 693 23.10 -1.53 -4.33
N ILE A 694 22.74 -0.34 -3.84
CA ILE A 694 21.75 0.55 -4.48
C ILE A 694 22.14 0.84 -5.93
N ALA A 695 23.36 1.32 -6.18
CA ALA A 695 23.83 1.67 -7.52
C ALA A 695 23.91 0.45 -8.45
N LEU A 696 24.33 -0.72 -7.91
CA LEU A 696 24.39 -1.97 -8.65
C LEU A 696 22.99 -2.49 -9.00
N ALA A 697 22.04 -2.40 -8.06
CA ALA A 697 20.65 -2.79 -8.27
C ALA A 697 19.95 -1.90 -9.31
N ASP A 698 20.18 -0.58 -9.28
CA ASP A 698 19.66 0.36 -10.28
C ASP A 698 20.27 0.08 -11.67
N THR A 699 21.58 -0.23 -11.74
CA THR A 699 22.25 -0.62 -13.02
C THR A 699 21.66 -1.92 -13.56
N ARG A 700 21.47 -2.93 -12.72
CA ARG A 700 20.84 -4.21 -13.07
C ARG A 700 19.40 -4.00 -13.56
N LEU A 701 18.63 -3.16 -12.88
CA LEU A 701 17.25 -2.82 -13.28
C LEU A 701 17.23 -2.17 -14.67
N ALA A 702 18.06 -1.15 -14.91
CA ALA A 702 18.13 -0.48 -16.20
C ALA A 702 18.49 -1.45 -17.34
N ALA A 703 19.45 -2.35 -17.12
CA ALA A 703 19.83 -3.37 -18.09
C ALA A 703 18.72 -4.39 -18.35
N ALA A 704 18.03 -4.86 -17.30
CA ALA A 704 16.93 -5.81 -17.41
C ALA A 704 15.71 -5.21 -18.12
N MET A 705 15.35 -3.93 -17.84
CA MET A 705 14.29 -3.22 -18.55
C MET A 705 14.59 -3.09 -20.04
N LYS A 706 15.79 -2.65 -20.39
CA LYS A 706 16.22 -2.53 -21.79
C LYS A 706 16.23 -3.89 -22.51
N SER A 707 16.72 -4.94 -21.85
CA SER A 707 16.67 -6.31 -22.39
C SER A 707 15.25 -6.76 -22.67
N PHE A 708 14.34 -6.56 -21.69
CA PHE A 708 12.95 -6.90 -21.84
C PHE A 708 12.28 -6.17 -23.01
N GLU A 709 12.49 -4.86 -23.18
CA GLU A 709 11.96 -4.07 -24.30
C GLU A 709 12.41 -4.63 -25.67
N ILE A 710 13.71 -4.96 -25.81
CA ILE A 710 14.27 -5.52 -27.04
C ILE A 710 13.68 -6.90 -27.33
N VAL A 711 13.63 -7.78 -26.33
CA VAL A 711 13.11 -9.14 -26.49
C VAL A 711 11.61 -9.12 -26.77
N GLN A 712 10.83 -8.23 -26.11
CA GLN A 712 9.40 -8.09 -26.37
C GLN A 712 9.10 -7.61 -27.78
N ALA A 713 9.84 -6.63 -28.29
CA ALA A 713 9.73 -6.18 -29.69
C ALA A 713 10.10 -7.33 -30.65
N GLY A 714 11.20 -8.04 -30.41
CA GLY A 714 11.63 -9.18 -31.21
C GLY A 714 10.64 -10.35 -31.19
N TYR A 715 9.99 -10.61 -30.05
CA TYR A 715 8.92 -11.59 -29.96
C TYR A 715 7.68 -11.16 -30.78
N ALA A 716 7.28 -9.91 -30.73
CA ALA A 716 6.18 -9.42 -31.54
C ALA A 716 6.44 -9.60 -33.05
N GLU A 717 7.68 -9.42 -33.49
CA GLU A 717 8.11 -9.60 -34.88
C GLU A 717 8.47 -11.09 -35.23
N GLY A 718 8.41 -12.03 -34.28
CA GLY A 718 8.75 -13.43 -34.48
C GLY A 718 10.24 -13.75 -34.48
N ARG A 719 11.12 -12.83 -34.06
CA ARG A 719 12.59 -13.02 -33.98
C ARG A 719 13.06 -13.69 -32.68
N ASN A 720 12.32 -13.51 -31.60
CA ASN A 720 12.62 -14.10 -30.28
C ASN A 720 11.57 -15.15 -29.92
N SER A 721 11.98 -16.15 -29.14
CA SER A 721 11.08 -17.21 -28.67
C SER A 721 10.21 -16.75 -27.49
N LEU A 722 9.15 -17.51 -27.20
CA LEU A 722 8.33 -17.37 -25.99
C LEU A 722 9.18 -17.48 -24.73
N THR A 723 10.12 -18.41 -24.67
CA THR A 723 10.98 -18.64 -23.49
C THR A 723 11.87 -17.42 -23.23
N ASP A 724 12.48 -16.86 -24.29
CA ASP A 724 13.31 -15.64 -24.15
C ASP A 724 12.50 -14.49 -23.57
N LEU A 725 11.23 -14.34 -23.97
CA LEU A 725 10.36 -13.26 -23.45
C LEU A 725 9.97 -13.49 -21.99
N ILE A 726 9.64 -14.71 -21.59
CA ILE A 726 9.31 -15.04 -20.19
C ILE A 726 10.56 -14.80 -19.32
N ASP A 727 11.72 -15.28 -19.72
CA ASP A 727 12.97 -15.12 -18.99
C ASP A 727 13.35 -13.63 -18.84
N ALA A 728 13.19 -12.85 -19.90
CA ALA A 728 13.43 -11.40 -19.85
C ALA A 728 12.41 -10.67 -18.94
N GLN A 729 11.14 -11.10 -18.94
CA GLN A 729 10.11 -10.56 -18.07
C GLN A 729 10.38 -10.88 -16.59
N ASP A 730 10.79 -12.10 -16.27
CA ASP A 730 11.15 -12.52 -14.91
C ASP A 730 12.42 -11.81 -14.42
N ALA A 731 13.42 -11.64 -15.29
CA ALA A 731 14.62 -10.88 -14.99
C ALA A 731 14.28 -9.40 -14.67
N ARG A 732 13.37 -8.77 -15.41
CA ARG A 732 12.87 -7.42 -15.14
C ARG A 732 12.20 -7.34 -13.78
N VAL A 733 11.20 -8.21 -13.51
CA VAL A 733 10.43 -8.22 -12.24
C VAL A 733 11.34 -8.45 -11.04
N SER A 734 12.29 -9.42 -11.16
CA SER A 734 13.24 -9.68 -10.08
C SER A 734 14.18 -8.49 -9.83
N SER A 735 14.58 -7.76 -10.88
CA SER A 735 15.44 -6.58 -10.77
C SER A 735 14.70 -5.37 -10.20
N GLU A 736 13.42 -5.16 -10.54
CA GLU A 736 12.55 -4.13 -9.95
C GLU A 736 12.40 -4.34 -8.43
N ARG A 737 12.15 -5.60 -8.02
CA ARG A 737 12.06 -5.95 -6.59
C ARG A 737 13.38 -5.77 -5.86
N ALA A 738 14.49 -6.19 -6.48
CA ALA A 738 15.82 -6.03 -5.89
C ALA A 738 16.22 -4.56 -5.72
N ALA A 739 15.90 -3.69 -6.68
CA ALA A 739 16.15 -2.26 -6.58
C ALA A 739 15.33 -1.57 -5.48
N ALA A 740 14.05 -1.94 -5.34
CA ALA A 740 13.22 -1.45 -4.25
C ALA A 740 13.75 -1.92 -2.88
N LEU A 741 14.08 -3.21 -2.77
CA LEU A 741 14.61 -3.79 -1.53
C LEU A 741 15.94 -3.15 -1.12
N ALA A 742 16.87 -2.95 -2.05
CA ALA A 742 18.17 -2.35 -1.74
C ALA A 742 18.06 -0.96 -1.13
N LYS A 743 17.12 -0.12 -1.61
CA LYS A 743 16.88 1.21 -1.08
C LYS A 743 16.32 1.17 0.34
N TYR A 744 15.34 0.32 0.59
CA TYR A 744 14.69 0.20 1.90
C TYR A 744 15.62 -0.48 2.92
N GLN A 745 16.36 -1.50 2.50
CA GLN A 745 17.30 -2.21 3.37
C GLN A 745 18.43 -1.29 3.82
N PHE A 746 18.93 -0.42 2.97
CA PHE A 746 19.97 0.55 3.35
C PHE A 746 19.51 1.46 4.51
N VAL A 747 18.25 1.95 4.47
CA VAL A 747 17.71 2.80 5.56
C VAL A 747 17.64 2.00 6.86
N LEU A 748 17.20 0.75 6.79
CA LEU A 748 17.09 -0.11 7.97
C LEU A 748 18.48 -0.43 8.55
N ASP A 749 19.42 -0.88 7.72
CA ASP A 749 20.78 -1.25 8.13
C ASP A 749 21.50 -0.04 8.77
N PHE A 750 21.21 1.17 8.29
CA PHE A 750 21.74 2.38 8.88
C PHE A 750 21.13 2.64 10.28
N LEU A 751 19.84 2.48 10.46
CA LEU A 751 19.19 2.59 11.76
C LEU A 751 19.65 1.49 12.73
N GLU A 752 19.90 0.28 12.26
CA GLU A 752 20.49 -0.79 13.06
C GLU A 752 21.91 -0.47 13.49
N MET A 753 22.70 0.20 12.64
CA MET A 753 24.02 0.71 13.01
C MET A 753 23.92 1.76 14.11
N GLU A 754 23.01 2.72 14.00
CA GLU A 754 22.77 3.73 15.06
C GLU A 754 22.31 3.06 16.36
N ARG A 755 21.42 2.07 16.29
CA ARG A 755 21.03 1.25 17.45
C ARG A 755 22.23 0.55 18.09
N ALA A 756 23.12 -0.02 17.27
CA ALA A 756 24.33 -0.69 17.78
C ALA A 756 25.30 0.28 18.49
N VAL A 757 25.25 1.56 18.17
CA VAL A 757 26.01 2.62 18.86
C VAL A 757 25.29 3.12 20.12
N GLY A 758 24.00 2.79 20.28
CA GLY A 758 23.18 3.17 21.42
C GLY A 758 22.55 4.55 21.32
N ARG A 759 22.36 5.09 20.10
CA ARG A 759 21.75 6.39 19.88
C ARG A 759 21.21 6.56 18.46
N PHE A 760 20.13 7.34 18.32
CA PHE A 760 19.61 7.73 17.01
C PHE A 760 19.84 9.23 16.78
N TYR A 761 20.58 9.54 15.74
CA TYR A 761 20.97 10.91 15.41
C TYR A 761 19.76 11.85 15.21
N PHE A 762 18.69 11.35 14.64
CA PHE A 762 17.48 12.17 14.39
C PHE A 762 16.67 12.53 15.66
N LEU A 763 16.86 11.78 16.76
CA LEU A 763 16.22 12.05 18.05
C LEU A 763 17.01 13.06 18.89
N GLU A 764 18.25 13.38 18.51
CA GLU A 764 19.13 14.22 19.30
C GLU A 764 18.91 15.71 19.08
N SER A 765 19.24 16.49 20.10
CA SER A 765 19.26 17.94 20.01
C SER A 765 20.35 18.44 19.04
N PRO A 766 20.22 19.65 18.48
CA PRO A 766 21.25 20.23 17.61
C PRO A 766 22.64 20.32 18.28
N GLU A 767 22.69 20.56 19.60
CA GLU A 767 23.90 20.62 20.37
C GLU A 767 24.61 19.28 20.47
N GLU A 768 23.84 18.20 20.70
CA GLU A 768 24.36 16.83 20.77
C GLU A 768 24.88 16.35 19.39
N LYS A 769 24.19 16.70 18.31
CA LYS A 769 24.66 16.46 16.95
C LYS A 769 25.99 17.13 16.66
N GLN A 770 26.12 18.40 17.00
CA GLN A 770 27.40 19.12 16.85
C GLN A 770 28.50 18.53 17.72
N ALA A 771 28.21 18.16 18.97
CA ALA A 771 29.16 17.51 19.85
C ALA A 771 29.64 16.15 19.29
N PHE A 772 28.74 15.37 18.69
CA PHE A 772 29.10 14.12 18.01
C PHE A 772 30.06 14.37 16.83
N LEU A 773 29.72 15.28 15.93
CA LEU A 773 30.56 15.63 14.79
C LEU A 773 31.91 16.19 15.22
N HIS A 774 31.95 17.00 16.28
CA HIS A 774 33.21 17.49 16.84
C HIS A 774 34.10 16.35 17.35
N ARG A 775 33.54 15.40 18.13
CA ARG A 775 34.27 14.21 18.60
C ARG A 775 34.77 13.34 17.44
N LEU A 776 33.93 13.16 16.42
CA LEU A 776 34.29 12.40 15.19
C LEU A 776 35.50 13.06 14.52
N ASN A 777 35.45 14.38 14.28
CA ASN A 777 36.52 15.12 13.63
C ASN A 777 37.82 15.08 14.44
N MET A 778 37.75 15.21 15.76
CA MET A 778 38.89 15.07 16.65
C MET A 778 39.52 13.68 16.61
N PHE A 779 38.69 12.64 16.62
CA PHE A 779 39.15 11.24 16.53
C PHE A 779 39.82 10.97 15.18
N MET A 780 39.22 11.46 14.10
CA MET A 780 39.77 11.30 12.74
C MET A 780 41.06 12.11 12.54
N ALA A 781 41.23 13.22 13.22
CA ALA A 781 42.48 14.02 13.17
C ALA A 781 43.62 13.45 14.04
N ALA A 782 43.29 12.85 15.19
CA ALA A 782 44.30 12.39 16.18
C ALA A 782 45.10 11.14 15.72
N ASN A 783 44.54 10.35 14.72
CA ASN A 783 45.17 9.12 14.28
C ASN A 783 45.35 9.07 12.73
N PRO A 784 46.21 9.89 12.11
CA PRO A 784 46.29 9.95 10.64
C PRO A 784 46.91 8.73 9.98
N GLU A 785 47.62 7.83 10.69
CA GLU A 785 48.48 6.79 10.09
C GLU A 785 48.16 5.32 10.48
N GLN A 786 47.13 5.05 11.25
CA GLN A 786 46.73 3.64 11.50
C GLN A 786 45.55 3.21 10.56
#